data_55aa8616d68ca8b43fcdf7c58b4b12c6
#
_entry.id   55aa8616d68ca8b43fcdf7c58b4b12c6
#
_cell.length_a   1.000
_cell.length_b   1.000
_cell.length_c   1.000
_cell.angle_alpha   90.00
_cell.angle_beta   90.00
_cell.angle_gamma   90.00
#
_symmetry.space_group_name_H-M   'P 1'
#
loop_
_entity.id
_entity.type
_entity.pdbx_description
1 polymer ?
#
loop_
_entity_poly.entity_id
_entity_poly.type
_entity_poly.pdbx_seq_one_letter_code
_entity_poly.pdbx_strand_id
1 'polypeptide(L)'
;MECLAARSNTVWQIERRLAVAIVRTTLVAGLLLSRPAFAQNRDTEAELKALIPDSAVADPDAWAKAPPPAEAAQAAADTVAGPQLDPNSPMAEDGGIHLPWPDEKFSVPELVSLEPDPDLAEALKAGQGEPLPERAEGDVQQISRRLALVFPADPAAMPMRGAFAERFGALSTIKRLSGEGDDNIAQLSARARTDDNLLRRLLRVYGYYDAEVTQTISAIEPGAAAAASAPSIRFDISPGPRYRFALITLGDLPGTGSQYPALRSAFGIQTGDPLDNDRIVVSQQKLDEALGEQGYAFARLGEAELVADHRREEGDLSIPVTTGAQYRFGGVVSKLPDFLSSKHLEDIARFAPGDLYKRSLVDDLRRAIVATGLVSSITLEPRETEAPQSGSPGTLVLDATMAKAPLRTIAGAVGYDSGEGFRLEASWEHRNLFPPEGLLRLRAVAGTNEQLAGVTLRRNNFRGRDQVLTFDLYGNLVKRTAYVAKTVAATASFEKLTTLIFQKPWVWSVGLEAVATNERPGDTAGISAKPQTYYVLALPLRAAVDTSDNLLDPTRGFRAALRVSPEASLSGGRKVGYARIQADASVYLPLGKAAVVAARVRLGTIAGADIVDIAPSRRFYAGGGGSVRGYGFQEIGPRDALGLPSGGRSLSEFSLEARVKTGLLGGGLSIVPFIDGGNADVESTPHFRDVRLGAGLGLRYQTGFGPIRVDVATPIGRRAGESPVAVYVSLGQAF
;
A
#
# COMPACT_ATOMS: atom_id res chain seq x y z
N MET A 1 -23.95 17.52 -56.04
CA MET A 1 -24.11 16.95 -54.67
C MET A 1 -23.04 15.90 -54.30
N GLU A 2 -22.15 15.51 -55.20
CA GLU A 2 -21.14 14.47 -54.94
C GLU A 2 -19.80 15.00 -54.36
N CYS A 3 -19.55 16.29 -54.37
CA CYS A 3 -18.28 16.85 -53.87
C CYS A 3 -18.24 17.16 -52.36
N LEU A 4 -19.39 17.10 -51.65
CA LEU A 4 -19.46 17.35 -50.21
C LEU A 4 -19.34 16.06 -49.37
N ALA A 5 -19.64 14.88 -49.95
CA ALA A 5 -19.50 13.60 -49.26
C ALA A 5 -18.08 13.08 -49.17
N ALA A 6 -17.19 13.47 -50.08
CA ALA A 6 -15.80 13.04 -50.10
C ALA A 6 -14.90 13.75 -49.03
N ARG A 7 -15.26 14.95 -48.60
CA ARG A 7 -14.52 15.68 -47.57
C ARG A 7 -14.79 15.22 -46.13
N SER A 8 -15.99 14.68 -45.88
CA SER A 8 -16.35 14.21 -44.54
C SER A 8 -15.65 12.89 -44.17
N ASN A 9 -15.43 12.01 -45.15
CA ASN A 9 -14.78 10.70 -44.87
C ASN A 9 -13.27 10.81 -44.67
N THR A 10 -12.60 11.82 -45.21
CA THR A 10 -11.15 11.99 -45.07
C THR A 10 -10.81 12.58 -43.70
N VAL A 11 -11.60 13.51 -43.20
CA VAL A 11 -11.43 14.08 -41.84
C VAL A 11 -11.67 13.00 -40.77
N TRP A 12 -12.68 12.16 -40.95
CA TRP A 12 -13.04 11.08 -40.05
C TRP A 12 -11.99 9.96 -39.97
N GLN A 13 -11.31 9.67 -41.09
CA GLN A 13 -10.18 8.72 -41.09
C GLN A 13 -8.90 9.28 -40.48
N ILE A 14 -8.65 10.57 -40.57
CA ILE A 14 -7.49 11.23 -39.95
C ILE A 14 -7.69 11.31 -38.45
N GLU A 15 -8.86 11.66 -37.95
CA GLU A 15 -9.15 11.67 -36.52
C GLU A 15 -9.07 10.27 -35.87
N ARG A 16 -9.54 9.23 -36.56
CA ARG A 16 -9.43 7.84 -36.10
C ARG A 16 -7.98 7.34 -36.05
N ARG A 17 -7.14 7.75 -37.00
CA ARG A 17 -5.71 7.39 -37.01
C ARG A 17 -4.93 8.16 -35.96
N LEU A 18 -5.26 9.42 -35.71
CA LEU A 18 -4.68 10.20 -34.62
C LEU A 18 -5.09 9.67 -33.24
N ALA A 19 -6.37 9.33 -33.04
CA ALA A 19 -6.84 8.77 -31.77
C ALA A 19 -6.16 7.43 -31.44
N VAL A 20 -5.99 6.54 -32.42
CA VAL A 20 -5.32 5.24 -32.24
C VAL A 20 -3.79 5.42 -32.04
N ALA A 21 -3.17 6.40 -32.69
CA ALA A 21 -1.76 6.72 -32.49
C ALA A 21 -1.50 7.33 -31.09
N ILE A 22 -2.37 8.24 -30.63
CA ILE A 22 -2.27 8.87 -29.32
C ILE A 22 -2.49 7.84 -28.19
N VAL A 23 -3.46 6.92 -28.33
CA VAL A 23 -3.68 5.85 -27.36
C VAL A 23 -2.49 4.88 -27.29
N ARG A 24 -1.85 4.56 -28.41
CA ARG A 24 -0.63 3.73 -28.43
C ARG A 24 0.57 4.45 -27.82
N THR A 25 0.74 5.74 -28.05
CA THR A 25 1.89 6.51 -27.55
C THR A 25 1.75 6.83 -26.05
N THR A 26 0.52 7.09 -25.58
CA THR A 26 0.26 7.29 -24.13
C THR A 26 0.36 6.00 -23.32
N LEU A 27 -0.03 4.85 -23.87
CA LEU A 27 0.14 3.56 -23.20
C LEU A 27 1.61 3.15 -23.08
N VAL A 28 2.43 3.45 -24.09
CA VAL A 28 3.87 3.18 -24.07
C VAL A 28 4.61 4.19 -23.19
N ALA A 29 4.24 5.45 -23.18
CA ALA A 29 4.82 6.47 -22.29
C ALA A 29 4.44 6.24 -20.82
N GLY A 30 3.22 5.77 -20.54
CA GLY A 30 2.79 5.42 -19.18
C GLY A 30 3.48 4.17 -18.62
N LEU A 31 3.83 3.21 -19.47
CA LEU A 31 4.58 2.00 -19.09
C LEU A 31 6.08 2.24 -18.92
N LEU A 32 6.64 3.28 -19.57
CA LEU A 32 8.06 3.64 -19.43
C LEU A 32 8.34 4.59 -18.24
N LEU A 33 7.31 5.23 -17.66
CA LEU A 33 7.44 6.16 -16.55
C LEU A 33 7.08 5.55 -15.18
N SER A 34 6.66 4.30 -15.12
CA SER A 34 6.34 3.60 -13.86
C SER A 34 7.51 2.78 -13.31
N ARG A 35 8.73 3.33 -13.35
CA ARG A 35 9.76 2.89 -12.41
C ARG A 35 9.55 3.66 -11.11
N PRO A 36 9.49 2.98 -9.93
CA PRO A 36 9.51 3.70 -8.67
C PRO A 36 10.79 4.53 -8.64
N ALA A 37 10.66 5.84 -8.57
CA ALA A 37 11.77 6.72 -8.25
C ALA A 37 12.12 6.44 -6.78
N PHE A 38 12.96 5.43 -6.57
CA PHE A 38 13.86 5.48 -5.42
C PHE A 38 14.64 6.79 -5.57
N ALA A 39 14.51 7.64 -4.59
CA ALA A 39 15.36 8.80 -4.45
C ALA A 39 16.80 8.28 -4.32
N GLN A 40 17.45 8.05 -5.45
CA GLN A 40 18.89 7.89 -5.49
C GLN A 40 19.47 9.28 -5.21
N ASN A 41 20.17 9.38 -4.11
CA ASN A 41 21.04 10.49 -3.78
C ASN A 41 21.88 10.78 -5.03
N ARG A 42 21.67 11.92 -5.67
CA ARG A 42 22.46 12.34 -6.84
C ARG A 42 23.96 12.45 -6.53
N ASP A 43 24.30 12.57 -5.25
CA ASP A 43 25.69 12.63 -4.80
C ASP A 43 26.41 11.27 -4.93
N THR A 44 25.71 10.14 -4.74
CA THR A 44 26.29 8.79 -4.86
C THR A 44 26.65 8.43 -6.32
N GLU A 45 25.92 8.92 -7.31
CA GLU A 45 26.23 8.65 -8.70
C GLU A 45 27.43 9.50 -9.21
N ALA A 46 27.57 10.70 -8.69
CA ALA A 46 28.73 11.55 -8.94
C ALA A 46 29.99 11.02 -8.23
N GLU A 47 29.84 10.53 -6.99
CA GLU A 47 30.92 9.87 -6.24
C GLU A 47 31.34 8.54 -6.88
N LEU A 48 30.40 7.72 -7.35
CA LEU A 48 30.69 6.48 -8.07
C LEU A 48 31.38 6.75 -9.41
N LYS A 49 31.01 7.79 -10.16
CA LYS A 49 31.70 8.21 -11.39
C LYS A 49 33.09 8.75 -11.10
N ALA A 50 33.31 9.44 -9.99
CA ALA A 50 34.63 9.92 -9.59
C ALA A 50 35.59 8.80 -9.16
N LEU A 51 35.03 7.62 -8.79
CA LEU A 51 35.83 6.42 -8.47
C LEU A 51 36.27 5.62 -9.70
N ILE A 52 35.73 5.90 -10.90
CA ILE A 52 36.11 5.24 -12.15
C ILE A 52 37.15 6.11 -12.83
N PRO A 53 38.42 5.68 -12.96
CA PRO A 53 39.45 6.46 -13.66
C PRO A 53 39.08 6.69 -15.12
N ASP A 54 39.39 7.88 -15.65
CA ASP A 54 39.15 8.22 -17.07
C ASP A 54 39.76 7.22 -18.05
N SER A 55 40.87 6.57 -17.67
CA SER A 55 41.52 5.49 -18.43
C SER A 55 40.68 4.23 -18.54
N ALA A 56 39.82 3.92 -17.53
CA ALA A 56 38.89 2.78 -17.55
C ALA A 56 37.69 3.03 -18.47
N VAL A 57 37.33 4.30 -18.69
CA VAL A 57 36.25 4.70 -19.59
C VAL A 57 36.71 4.76 -21.03
N ALA A 58 37.96 5.19 -21.25
CA ALA A 58 38.54 5.35 -22.59
C ALA A 58 38.92 4.02 -23.28
N ASP A 59 39.44 3.04 -22.51
CA ASP A 59 39.74 1.69 -23.01
C ASP A 59 39.58 0.65 -21.88
N PRO A 60 38.39 0.08 -21.70
CA PRO A 60 38.08 -0.87 -20.62
C PRO A 60 38.92 -2.16 -20.71
N ASP A 61 39.25 -2.62 -21.90
CA ASP A 61 39.98 -3.89 -22.11
C ASP A 61 41.49 -3.73 -21.81
N ALA A 62 42.07 -2.59 -22.09
CA ALA A 62 43.47 -2.26 -21.75
C ALA A 62 43.61 -2.01 -20.26
N TRP A 63 42.60 -1.33 -19.62
CA TRP A 63 42.58 -1.05 -18.18
C TRP A 63 42.47 -2.34 -17.37
N ALA A 64 41.62 -3.29 -17.76
CA ALA A 64 41.44 -4.58 -17.06
C ALA A 64 42.71 -5.47 -17.10
N LYS A 65 43.65 -5.21 -18.03
CA LYS A 65 44.93 -5.95 -18.16
C LYS A 65 46.11 -5.21 -17.53
N ALA A 66 45.94 -3.97 -17.10
CA ALA A 66 46.99 -3.18 -16.46
C ALA A 66 47.20 -3.63 -15.01
N PRO A 67 48.44 -3.75 -14.51
CA PRO A 67 48.69 -4.02 -13.10
C PRO A 67 48.19 -2.84 -12.24
N PRO A 68 47.67 -3.09 -11.02
CA PRO A 68 47.18 -2.03 -10.17
C PRO A 68 48.28 -1.04 -9.78
N PRO A 69 47.98 0.28 -9.68
CA PRO A 69 48.97 1.28 -9.25
C PRO A 69 49.55 0.94 -7.87
N ALA A 70 50.86 1.17 -7.70
CA ALA A 70 51.58 0.82 -6.50
C ALA A 70 50.99 1.45 -5.18
N GLU A 71 50.35 2.61 -5.29
CA GLU A 71 49.66 3.26 -4.15
C GLU A 71 48.39 2.51 -3.70
N ALA A 72 47.68 1.84 -4.60
CA ALA A 72 46.48 1.04 -4.24
C ALA A 72 46.88 -0.26 -3.55
N ALA A 73 48.04 -0.82 -3.81
CA ALA A 73 48.55 -2.01 -3.15
C ALA A 73 48.99 -1.73 -1.70
N GLN A 74 49.48 -0.52 -1.38
CA GLN A 74 49.79 -0.13 0.00
C GLN A 74 48.53 0.18 0.82
N ALA A 75 47.53 0.85 0.26
CA ALA A 75 46.27 1.12 0.93
C ALA A 75 45.45 -0.16 1.19
N ALA A 76 45.58 -1.17 0.32
CA ALA A 76 44.95 -2.48 0.54
C ALA A 76 45.66 -3.32 1.62
N ALA A 77 46.96 -3.12 1.83
CA ALA A 77 47.71 -3.80 2.89
C ALA A 77 47.41 -3.24 4.32
N ASP A 78 47.06 -1.95 4.40
CA ASP A 78 46.77 -1.29 5.68
C ASP A 78 45.29 -1.49 6.16
N THR A 79 44.42 -1.97 5.32
CA THR A 79 42.97 -2.19 5.64
C THR A 79 42.58 -3.63 5.98
N VAL A 80 43.49 -4.58 5.91
CA VAL A 80 43.26 -5.97 6.32
C VAL A 80 44.04 -6.28 7.60
N ALA A 81 43.75 -5.52 8.66
CA ALA A 81 43.95 -5.99 10.03
C ALA A 81 42.67 -6.70 10.45
N GLY A 82 42.47 -7.92 9.99
CA GLY A 82 41.55 -8.85 10.61
C GLY A 82 41.96 -9.11 12.07
N PRO A 83 41.05 -9.60 12.93
CA PRO A 83 41.41 -9.91 14.31
C PRO A 83 42.61 -10.84 14.33
N GLN A 84 43.71 -10.42 14.99
CA GLN A 84 44.88 -11.25 15.21
C GLN A 84 44.42 -12.52 15.90
N LEU A 85 44.56 -13.67 15.24
CA LEU A 85 44.34 -14.98 15.87
C LEU A 85 45.34 -15.16 17.00
N ASP A 86 44.87 -15.70 18.12
CA ASP A 86 45.71 -16.08 19.27
C ASP A 86 46.87 -16.95 18.77
N PRO A 87 48.13 -16.63 19.07
CA PRO A 87 49.31 -17.40 18.68
C PRO A 87 49.26 -18.88 19.07
N ASN A 88 48.40 -19.27 20.00
CA ASN A 88 48.21 -20.64 20.45
C ASN A 88 46.97 -21.33 19.78
N SER A 89 46.33 -20.69 18.78
CA SER A 89 45.26 -21.32 18.01
C SER A 89 45.83 -22.42 17.10
N PRO A 90 45.19 -23.62 17.03
CA PRO A 90 45.64 -24.72 16.14
C PRO A 90 45.66 -24.37 14.65
N MET A 91 45.10 -23.24 14.25
CA MET A 91 45.11 -22.74 12.85
C MET A 91 46.20 -21.68 12.60
N ALA A 92 47.03 -21.32 13.63
CA ALA A 92 48.11 -20.34 13.43
C ALA A 92 49.35 -20.92 12.71
N GLU A 93 49.42 -22.24 12.53
CA GLU A 93 50.53 -22.93 11.88
C GLU A 93 50.34 -23.26 10.42
N ASP A 94 49.18 -22.98 9.83
CA ASP A 94 48.95 -23.12 8.37
C ASP A 94 49.53 -21.91 7.62
N GLY A 95 50.85 -21.82 7.63
CA GLY A 95 51.61 -21.10 6.61
C GLY A 95 51.23 -21.71 5.25
N GLY A 96 50.61 -20.89 4.37
CA GLY A 96 49.99 -21.28 3.11
C GLY A 96 50.69 -22.43 2.40
N ILE A 97 49.91 -23.46 2.07
CA ILE A 97 50.36 -24.59 1.26
C ILE A 97 50.72 -24.04 -0.13
N HIS A 98 52.02 -23.69 -0.34
CA HIS A 98 52.56 -23.51 -1.65
C HIS A 98 52.72 -24.91 -2.27
N LEU A 99 51.72 -25.36 -3.03
CA LEU A 99 51.86 -26.47 -3.95
C LEU A 99 52.61 -25.94 -5.19
N PRO A 100 53.89 -26.32 -5.38
CA PRO A 100 54.51 -26.04 -6.67
C PRO A 100 53.83 -26.90 -7.72
N TRP A 101 53.21 -26.29 -8.74
CA TRP A 101 52.79 -26.96 -9.94
C TRP A 101 54.06 -27.51 -10.61
N PRO A 102 54.15 -28.82 -10.81
CA PRO A 102 55.28 -29.37 -11.57
C PRO A 102 55.10 -29.02 -13.06
N ASP A 103 56.07 -28.32 -13.61
CA ASP A 103 56.19 -28.06 -15.06
C ASP A 103 56.51 -29.33 -15.87
N GLU A 104 56.46 -30.49 -15.25
CA GLU A 104 56.74 -31.77 -15.91
C GLU A 104 55.45 -32.47 -16.33
N LYS A 105 55.50 -32.96 -17.60
CA LYS A 105 54.44 -33.80 -18.16
C LYS A 105 54.17 -34.96 -17.29
N PHE A 106 53.04 -34.94 -16.57
CA PHE A 106 52.56 -36.09 -15.78
C PHE A 106 52.17 -37.21 -16.73
N SER A 107 52.97 -38.22 -16.81
CA SER A 107 52.57 -39.48 -17.48
C SER A 107 51.67 -40.23 -16.47
N VAL A 108 50.37 -40.29 -16.79
CA VAL A 108 49.44 -41.11 -16.03
C VAL A 108 49.93 -42.58 -16.19
N PRO A 109 50.19 -43.33 -15.07
CA PRO A 109 50.45 -44.74 -15.16
C PRO A 109 49.25 -45.45 -15.79
N GLU A 110 49.49 -46.45 -16.63
CA GLU A 110 48.42 -47.29 -17.15
C GLU A 110 47.58 -47.81 -15.97
N LEU A 111 46.26 -47.65 -16.07
CA LEU A 111 45.29 -48.17 -15.09
C LEU A 111 45.42 -49.70 -15.09
N VAL A 112 46.12 -50.20 -14.09
CA VAL A 112 46.06 -51.65 -13.78
C VAL A 112 44.70 -51.89 -13.14
N SER A 113 43.90 -52.77 -13.73
CA SER A 113 42.63 -53.18 -13.14
C SER A 113 42.94 -53.74 -11.74
N LEU A 114 42.45 -53.00 -10.71
CA LEU A 114 42.49 -53.48 -9.32
C LEU A 114 41.64 -54.75 -9.26
N GLU A 115 42.22 -55.86 -8.78
CA GLU A 115 41.42 -57.03 -8.41
C GLU A 115 40.37 -56.58 -7.39
N PRO A 116 39.10 -57.01 -7.54
CA PRO A 116 38.04 -56.65 -6.61
C PRO A 116 38.45 -57.02 -5.19
N ASP A 117 38.45 -56.07 -4.30
CA ASP A 117 38.66 -56.29 -2.89
C ASP A 117 37.63 -57.32 -2.38
N PRO A 118 38.07 -58.48 -1.86
CA PRO A 118 37.17 -59.55 -1.41
C PRO A 118 36.26 -59.03 -0.28
N ASP A 119 36.69 -58.09 0.56
CA ASP A 119 35.90 -57.52 1.66
C ASP A 119 34.79 -56.61 1.10
N LEU A 120 35.03 -55.90 0.00
CA LEU A 120 34.02 -55.10 -0.71
C LEU A 120 32.98 -56.00 -1.41
N ALA A 121 33.43 -57.16 -1.96
CA ALA A 121 32.53 -58.12 -2.58
C ALA A 121 31.65 -58.84 -1.54
N GLU A 122 32.15 -59.03 -0.31
CA GLU A 122 31.39 -59.60 0.80
C GLU A 122 30.42 -58.58 1.40
N ALA A 123 30.82 -57.29 1.52
CA ALA A 123 29.96 -56.19 1.94
C ALA A 123 28.83 -55.90 0.92
N LEU A 124 29.12 -56.03 -0.38
CA LEU A 124 28.09 -55.89 -1.43
C LEU A 124 27.11 -57.07 -1.43
N LYS A 125 27.53 -58.27 -1.04
CA LYS A 125 26.64 -59.43 -0.86
C LYS A 125 25.82 -59.31 0.43
N ALA A 126 26.38 -58.79 1.51
CA ALA A 126 25.65 -58.50 2.74
C ALA A 126 24.59 -57.43 2.56
N GLY A 127 24.84 -56.42 1.72
CA GLY A 127 23.87 -55.36 1.41
C GLY A 127 22.75 -55.77 0.43
N GLN A 128 22.84 -56.96 -0.19
CA GLN A 128 21.77 -57.45 -1.09
C GLN A 128 20.63 -58.18 -0.37
N GLY A 129 20.67 -58.30 0.95
CA GLY A 129 19.73 -59.10 1.73
C GLY A 129 18.78 -58.33 2.63
N GLU A 130 18.94 -57.03 2.80
CA GLU A 130 17.92 -56.24 3.51
C GLU A 130 16.75 -55.96 2.55
N PRO A 131 15.52 -56.39 2.88
CA PRO A 131 14.35 -55.97 2.10
C PRO A 131 14.28 -54.46 2.12
N LEU A 132 14.18 -53.84 0.93
CA LEU A 132 13.84 -52.41 0.81
C LEU A 132 12.67 -52.13 1.75
N PRO A 133 12.72 -51.11 2.60
CA PRO A 133 11.64 -50.81 3.51
C PRO A 133 10.34 -50.78 2.72
N GLU A 134 9.33 -51.54 3.17
CA GLU A 134 8.01 -51.60 2.56
C GLU A 134 7.54 -50.14 2.34
N ARG A 135 7.09 -49.84 1.11
CA ARG A 135 6.54 -48.54 0.80
C ARG A 135 5.41 -48.25 1.77
N ALA A 136 5.60 -47.30 2.65
CA ALA A 136 4.57 -46.90 3.58
C ALA A 136 3.30 -46.51 2.79
N GLU A 137 2.21 -47.23 3.00
CA GLU A 137 0.89 -46.84 2.49
C GLU A 137 0.42 -45.60 3.29
N GLY A 138 0.31 -44.47 2.65
CA GLY A 138 -0.05 -43.21 3.30
C GLY A 138 -0.69 -42.22 2.34
N ASP A 139 -1.09 -41.06 2.89
CA ASP A 139 -1.61 -39.91 2.13
C ASP A 139 -0.46 -39.21 1.40
N VAL A 140 -0.43 -39.36 0.08
CA VAL A 140 0.62 -38.76 -0.77
C VAL A 140 0.24 -37.34 -1.19
N GLN A 141 1.03 -36.36 -0.78
CA GLN A 141 0.87 -34.96 -1.20
C GLN A 141 1.99 -34.58 -2.17
N GLN A 142 1.62 -34.30 -3.41
CA GLN A 142 2.55 -33.85 -4.44
C GLN A 142 2.93 -32.40 -4.24
N ILE A 143 4.18 -32.08 -3.96
CA ILE A 143 4.71 -30.73 -3.76
C ILE A 143 5.19 -30.12 -5.08
N SER A 144 5.84 -30.95 -5.93
CA SER A 144 6.25 -30.61 -7.29
C SER A 144 6.34 -31.87 -8.14
N ARG A 145 6.65 -31.74 -9.45
CA ARG A 145 6.80 -32.93 -10.34
C ARG A 145 7.82 -33.95 -9.84
N ARG A 146 8.80 -33.51 -9.03
CA ARG A 146 9.92 -34.34 -8.56
C ARG A 146 9.96 -34.53 -7.04
N LEU A 147 8.92 -34.04 -6.32
CA LEU A 147 8.92 -34.04 -4.86
C LEU A 147 7.54 -34.34 -4.32
N ALA A 148 7.47 -35.41 -3.54
CA ALA A 148 6.27 -35.84 -2.83
C ALA A 148 6.55 -36.02 -1.34
N LEU A 149 5.56 -35.67 -0.51
CA LEU A 149 5.51 -36.01 0.91
C LEU A 149 4.46 -37.11 1.12
N VAL A 150 4.76 -38.03 1.97
CA VAL A 150 3.83 -39.08 2.37
C VAL A 150 3.61 -39.00 3.87
N PHE A 151 2.36 -38.84 4.24
CA PHE A 151 1.92 -38.73 5.62
C PHE A 151 1.21 -40.02 6.03
N PRO A 152 1.07 -40.30 7.34
CA PRO A 152 0.26 -41.42 7.81
C PRO A 152 -1.14 -41.43 7.19
N ALA A 153 -1.67 -42.63 6.91
CA ALA A 153 -3.02 -42.81 6.35
C ALA A 153 -4.10 -42.23 7.28
N ASP A 154 -3.89 -42.33 8.60
CA ASP A 154 -4.79 -41.67 9.59
C ASP A 154 -4.58 -40.18 9.63
N PRO A 155 -5.61 -39.36 9.27
CA PRO A 155 -5.56 -37.91 9.39
C PRO A 155 -5.34 -37.40 10.82
N ALA A 156 -5.73 -38.18 11.82
CA ALA A 156 -5.61 -37.78 13.23
C ALA A 156 -4.15 -37.78 13.72
N ALA A 157 -3.27 -38.56 13.09
CA ALA A 157 -1.84 -38.61 13.41
C ALA A 157 -1.14 -37.26 13.08
N MET A 158 -1.58 -36.58 12.02
CA MET A 158 -1.09 -35.24 11.66
C MET A 158 -2.20 -34.37 11.08
N PRO A 159 -3.06 -33.75 11.92
CA PRO A 159 -4.20 -32.95 11.45
C PRO A 159 -3.80 -31.74 10.60
N MET A 160 -2.57 -31.20 10.78
CA MET A 160 -2.07 -29.99 10.10
C MET A 160 -1.27 -30.31 8.83
N ARG A 161 -1.28 -31.55 8.34
CA ARG A 161 -0.47 -32.01 7.20
C ARG A 161 -0.60 -31.13 5.94
N GLY A 162 -1.80 -30.60 5.66
CA GLY A 162 -2.01 -29.70 4.52
C GLY A 162 -1.25 -28.37 4.66
N ALA A 163 -1.38 -27.69 5.79
CA ALA A 163 -0.66 -26.45 6.08
C ALA A 163 0.86 -26.69 6.18
N PHE A 164 1.27 -27.82 6.74
CA PHE A 164 2.67 -28.23 6.80
C PHE A 164 3.25 -28.43 5.40
N ALA A 165 2.56 -29.15 4.52
CA ALA A 165 3.00 -29.40 3.15
C ALA A 165 3.07 -28.11 2.32
N GLU A 166 2.10 -27.20 2.49
CA GLU A 166 2.12 -25.89 1.85
C GLU A 166 3.34 -25.07 2.30
N ARG A 167 3.59 -24.99 3.61
CA ARG A 167 4.75 -24.28 4.18
C ARG A 167 6.07 -24.88 3.73
N PHE A 168 6.20 -26.21 3.79
CA PHE A 168 7.36 -26.92 3.28
C PHE A 168 7.57 -26.62 1.80
N GLY A 169 6.53 -26.74 0.98
CA GLY A 169 6.57 -26.46 -0.44
C GLY A 169 6.97 -25.02 -0.79
N ALA A 170 6.67 -24.05 0.06
CA ALA A 170 7.11 -22.65 -0.11
C ALA A 170 8.61 -22.47 0.18
N LEU A 171 9.20 -23.31 1.07
CA LEU A 171 10.59 -23.22 1.53
C LEU A 171 11.52 -24.22 0.86
N SER A 172 10.98 -25.29 0.25
CA SER A 172 11.73 -26.41 -0.36
C SER A 172 12.73 -25.93 -1.40
N THR A 173 13.97 -26.38 -1.25
CA THR A 173 15.06 -26.12 -2.19
C THR A 173 14.85 -26.87 -3.50
N ILE A 174 14.34 -28.11 -3.44
CA ILE A 174 14.01 -28.92 -4.62
C ILE A 174 12.96 -28.21 -5.47
N LYS A 175 11.85 -27.75 -4.87
CA LYS A 175 10.78 -27.06 -5.61
C LYS A 175 11.24 -25.74 -6.19
N ARG A 176 12.00 -24.96 -5.45
CA ARG A 176 12.42 -23.59 -5.81
C ARG A 176 13.49 -23.55 -6.89
N LEU A 177 14.38 -24.56 -6.94
CA LEU A 177 15.49 -24.65 -7.89
C LEU A 177 15.27 -25.69 -8.99
N SER A 178 14.05 -26.23 -9.17
CA SER A 178 13.71 -27.14 -10.27
C SER A 178 13.56 -26.35 -11.56
N GLY A 179 14.63 -26.25 -12.37
CA GLY A 179 14.64 -25.71 -13.73
C GLY A 179 14.57 -26.81 -14.80
N GLU A 180 14.27 -26.44 -16.06
CA GLU A 180 14.42 -27.34 -17.22
C GLU A 180 15.92 -27.62 -17.43
N GLY A 181 16.30 -28.90 -17.39
CA GLY A 181 17.69 -29.37 -17.62
C GLY A 181 18.45 -29.84 -16.37
N ASP A 182 17.81 -29.89 -15.20
CA ASP A 182 18.43 -30.25 -13.92
C ASP A 182 18.27 -31.74 -13.60
N ASP A 183 18.84 -32.58 -14.44
CA ASP A 183 18.72 -34.07 -14.36
C ASP A 183 19.87 -34.74 -13.57
N ASN A 184 20.73 -33.97 -12.89
CA ASN A 184 21.86 -34.49 -12.16
C ASN A 184 21.43 -35.03 -10.79
N ILE A 185 21.50 -36.35 -10.63
CA ILE A 185 21.15 -37.10 -9.38
C ILE A 185 21.97 -36.59 -8.18
N ALA A 186 23.23 -36.22 -8.36
CA ALA A 186 24.07 -35.70 -7.28
C ALA A 186 23.58 -34.38 -6.73
N GLN A 187 23.16 -33.43 -7.60
CA GLN A 187 22.58 -32.14 -7.18
C GLN A 187 21.21 -32.35 -6.53
N LEU A 188 20.38 -33.24 -7.09
CA LEU A 188 19.09 -33.56 -6.52
C LEU A 188 19.24 -34.17 -5.12
N SER A 189 20.23 -35.10 -4.92
CA SER A 189 20.54 -35.67 -3.61
C SER A 189 21.04 -34.63 -2.60
N ALA A 190 21.86 -33.67 -3.03
CA ALA A 190 22.32 -32.56 -2.16
C ALA A 190 21.15 -31.68 -1.72
N ARG A 191 20.24 -31.35 -2.63
CA ARG A 191 19.01 -30.57 -2.32
C ARG A 191 18.08 -31.35 -1.41
N ALA A 192 17.98 -32.69 -1.60
CA ALA A 192 17.18 -33.54 -0.76
C ALA A 192 17.66 -33.61 0.69
N ARG A 193 18.97 -33.62 0.93
CA ARG A 193 19.52 -33.52 2.29
C ARG A 193 19.17 -32.15 2.94
N THR A 194 19.17 -31.07 2.17
CA THR A 194 18.75 -29.76 2.65
C THR A 194 17.27 -29.76 3.02
N ASP A 195 16.44 -30.35 2.18
CA ASP A 195 15.00 -30.44 2.40
C ASP A 195 14.64 -31.44 3.53
N ASP A 196 15.41 -32.54 3.73
CA ASP A 196 15.27 -33.40 4.92
C ASP A 196 15.52 -32.62 6.22
N ASN A 197 16.61 -31.87 6.27
CA ASN A 197 16.88 -31.00 7.42
C ASN A 197 15.80 -29.95 7.64
N LEU A 198 15.22 -29.40 6.57
CA LEU A 198 14.09 -28.48 6.64
C LEU A 198 12.84 -29.18 7.20
N LEU A 199 12.52 -30.39 6.71
CA LEU A 199 11.39 -31.19 7.20
C LEU A 199 11.51 -31.48 8.70
N ARG A 200 12.67 -31.99 9.15
CA ARG A 200 12.91 -32.23 10.59
C ARG A 200 12.77 -30.97 11.44
N ARG A 201 13.28 -29.84 10.97
CA ARG A 201 13.10 -28.55 11.66
C ARG A 201 11.63 -28.14 11.72
N LEU A 202 10.90 -28.24 10.61
CA LEU A 202 9.47 -27.90 10.58
C LEU A 202 8.66 -28.84 11.47
N LEU A 203 8.94 -30.13 11.48
CA LEU A 203 8.25 -31.09 12.38
C LEU A 203 8.40 -30.69 13.85
N ARG A 204 9.62 -30.29 14.27
CA ARG A 204 9.83 -29.77 15.63
C ARG A 204 9.09 -28.45 15.89
N VAL A 205 8.99 -27.55 14.90
CA VAL A 205 8.20 -26.32 15.04
C VAL A 205 6.74 -26.64 15.35
N TYR A 206 6.18 -27.67 14.71
CA TYR A 206 4.80 -28.12 14.95
C TYR A 206 4.63 -29.07 16.15
N GLY A 207 5.69 -29.30 16.92
CA GLY A 207 5.64 -30.09 18.15
C GLY A 207 5.86 -31.60 17.97
N TYR A 208 6.38 -32.04 16.83
CA TYR A 208 6.73 -33.46 16.55
C TYR A 208 8.24 -33.65 16.75
N TYR A 209 8.68 -33.91 17.97
CA TYR A 209 10.10 -34.02 18.32
C TYR A 209 10.70 -35.39 18.02
N ASP A 210 9.89 -36.45 18.04
CA ASP A 210 10.28 -37.84 17.75
C ASP A 210 9.95 -38.24 16.31
N ALA A 211 9.75 -37.26 15.45
CA ALA A 211 9.42 -37.51 14.06
C ALA A 211 10.60 -38.13 13.30
N GLU A 212 10.31 -39.17 12.56
CA GLU A 212 11.23 -39.82 11.64
C GLU A 212 10.88 -39.43 10.20
N VAL A 213 11.90 -39.14 9.40
CA VAL A 213 11.77 -38.84 7.98
C VAL A 213 12.65 -39.80 7.22
N THR A 214 12.04 -40.59 6.34
CA THR A 214 12.75 -41.50 5.44
C THR A 214 12.74 -40.95 4.03
N GLN A 215 13.93 -40.81 3.43
CA GLN A 215 14.09 -40.30 2.07
C GLN A 215 14.23 -41.47 1.09
N THR A 216 13.42 -41.48 0.04
CA THR A 216 13.54 -42.42 -1.08
C THR A 216 13.77 -41.65 -2.37
N ILE A 217 14.81 -42.05 -3.13
CA ILE A 217 15.12 -41.50 -4.46
C ILE A 217 14.75 -42.59 -5.46
N SER A 218 13.77 -42.29 -6.33
CA SER A 218 13.49 -43.24 -7.44
C SER A 218 14.52 -43.00 -8.54
N ALA A 219 15.30 -44.05 -8.82
CA ALA A 219 16.23 -44.09 -9.94
C ALA A 219 15.48 -44.33 -11.26
N ILE A 220 16.09 -43.88 -12.37
CA ILE A 220 15.61 -44.13 -13.73
C ILE A 220 15.65 -45.65 -14.00
N GLU A 221 14.51 -46.29 -14.30
CA GLU A 221 14.52 -47.68 -14.81
C GLU A 221 15.12 -47.72 -16.22
N PRO A 222 16.12 -48.54 -16.47
CA PRO A 222 16.70 -48.71 -17.81
C PRO A 222 15.63 -49.23 -18.78
N GLY A 223 15.23 -48.38 -19.74
CA GLY A 223 14.26 -48.75 -20.79
C GLY A 223 12.92 -48.02 -20.77
N ALA A 224 12.63 -47.17 -19.78
CA ALA A 224 11.46 -46.35 -19.77
C ALA A 224 11.57 -45.14 -20.73
N ALA A 225 10.47 -44.75 -21.39
CA ALA A 225 10.44 -43.60 -22.30
C ALA A 225 10.87 -42.31 -21.57
N ALA A 226 11.69 -41.48 -22.20
CA ALA A 226 12.37 -40.30 -21.61
C ALA A 226 11.47 -39.30 -20.85
N ALA A 227 10.18 -39.32 -21.08
CA ALA A 227 9.21 -38.44 -20.38
C ALA A 227 8.73 -39.02 -19.02
N ALA A 228 8.93 -40.31 -18.74
CA ALA A 228 8.49 -40.97 -17.50
C ALA A 228 9.63 -41.24 -16.50
N SER A 229 10.89 -40.87 -16.83
CA SER A 229 12.09 -41.30 -16.13
C SER A 229 12.89 -40.23 -15.42
N ALA A 230 12.31 -39.07 -15.14
CA ALA A 230 13.01 -38.04 -14.35
C ALA A 230 13.12 -38.51 -12.88
N PRO A 231 14.31 -38.44 -12.23
CA PRO A 231 14.47 -38.83 -10.84
C PRO A 231 13.54 -37.99 -9.94
N SER A 232 12.83 -38.67 -9.04
CA SER A 232 11.95 -38.06 -8.07
C SER A 232 12.33 -38.40 -6.64
N ILE A 233 12.03 -37.48 -5.72
CA ILE A 233 12.27 -37.66 -4.29
C ILE A 233 10.93 -37.76 -3.58
N ARG A 234 10.88 -38.77 -2.71
CA ARG A 234 9.79 -39.01 -1.80
C ARG A 234 10.31 -38.95 -0.38
N PHE A 235 9.64 -38.20 0.47
CA PHE A 235 9.86 -38.22 1.91
C PHE A 235 8.66 -38.85 2.59
N ASP A 236 8.90 -39.94 3.28
CA ASP A 236 7.93 -40.65 4.12
C ASP A 236 8.08 -40.11 5.54
N ILE A 237 7.00 -39.53 6.09
CA ILE A 237 6.99 -38.84 7.38
C ILE A 237 6.23 -39.69 8.40
N SER A 238 6.94 -40.16 9.44
CA SER A 238 6.37 -40.76 10.65
C SER A 238 6.41 -39.67 11.74
N PRO A 239 5.32 -38.93 12.01
CA PRO A 239 5.39 -37.78 12.89
C PRO A 239 5.62 -38.12 14.35
N GLY A 240 5.28 -39.34 14.80
CA GLY A 240 5.26 -39.66 16.22
C GLY A 240 4.17 -38.92 16.99
N PRO A 241 4.23 -38.92 18.33
CA PRO A 241 3.29 -38.19 19.16
C PRO A 241 3.53 -36.67 19.05
N ARG A 242 2.43 -35.90 19.07
CA ARG A 242 2.53 -34.44 19.14
C ARG A 242 2.66 -33.98 20.59
N TYR A 243 3.76 -33.36 20.95
CA TYR A 243 4.05 -32.88 22.29
C TYR A 243 3.08 -31.79 22.73
N ARG A 244 2.90 -31.64 24.06
CA ARG A 244 2.01 -30.66 24.67
C ARG A 244 2.78 -29.81 25.69
N PHE A 245 2.32 -28.59 25.90
CA PHE A 245 2.86 -27.75 26.95
C PHE A 245 2.51 -28.31 28.32
N ALA A 246 3.50 -28.55 29.18
CA ALA A 246 3.33 -28.95 30.56
C ALA A 246 3.45 -27.75 31.51
N LEU A 247 4.64 -27.36 31.86
CA LEU A 247 4.89 -26.19 32.70
C LEU A 247 5.06 -24.94 31.83
N ILE A 248 4.40 -23.84 32.23
CA ILE A 248 4.53 -22.54 31.60
C ILE A 248 4.89 -21.51 32.67
N THR A 249 6.12 -21.01 32.62
CA THR A 249 6.65 -20.03 33.55
C THR A 249 6.81 -18.69 32.83
N LEU A 250 6.18 -17.63 33.37
CA LEU A 250 6.19 -16.28 32.78
C LEU A 250 6.81 -15.27 33.77
N GLY A 251 8.01 -15.54 34.24
CA GLY A 251 8.78 -14.65 35.13
C GLY A 251 7.94 -13.96 36.20
N ASP A 252 8.08 -12.63 36.31
CA ASP A 252 7.39 -11.80 37.32
C ASP A 252 5.93 -11.48 37.03
N LEU A 253 5.33 -12.07 35.97
CA LEU A 253 3.95 -11.79 35.58
C LEU A 253 2.94 -11.96 36.73
N PRO A 254 3.02 -12.97 37.61
CA PRO A 254 2.13 -13.10 38.77
C PRO A 254 2.15 -11.87 39.72
N GLY A 255 3.27 -11.13 39.74
CA GLY A 255 3.45 -9.91 40.55
C GLY A 255 2.55 -8.74 40.14
N THR A 256 1.89 -8.80 38.96
CA THR A 256 0.97 -7.77 38.45
C THR A 256 -0.40 -7.76 39.16
N GLY A 257 -0.61 -8.65 40.12
CA GLY A 257 -1.77 -8.67 41.03
C GLY A 257 -3.10 -8.78 40.26
N SER A 258 -3.95 -7.77 40.36
CA SER A 258 -5.28 -7.77 39.72
C SER A 258 -5.25 -7.81 38.19
N GLN A 259 -4.14 -7.46 37.55
CA GLN A 259 -3.96 -7.49 36.10
C GLN A 259 -3.54 -8.89 35.58
N TYR A 260 -3.04 -9.75 36.46
CA TYR A 260 -2.52 -11.06 36.09
C TYR A 260 -3.48 -11.91 35.25
N PRO A 261 -4.78 -12.06 35.59
CA PRO A 261 -5.69 -12.89 34.80
C PRO A 261 -5.83 -12.41 33.36
N ALA A 262 -5.89 -11.07 33.14
CA ALA A 262 -6.01 -10.47 31.83
C ALA A 262 -4.72 -10.65 31.01
N LEU A 263 -3.57 -10.41 31.60
CA LEU A 263 -2.25 -10.58 30.96
C LEU A 263 -1.98 -12.05 30.65
N ARG A 264 -2.30 -12.95 31.59
CA ARG A 264 -2.15 -14.40 31.38
C ARG A 264 -3.06 -14.91 30.25
N SER A 265 -4.28 -14.38 30.15
CA SER A 265 -5.21 -14.68 29.07
C SER A 265 -4.70 -14.15 27.71
N ALA A 266 -4.06 -12.98 27.68
CA ALA A 266 -3.46 -12.40 26.46
C ALA A 266 -2.34 -13.28 25.89
N PHE A 267 -1.55 -13.93 26.74
CA PHE A 267 -0.55 -14.90 26.34
C PHE A 267 -1.17 -16.09 25.59
N GLY A 268 -2.31 -16.60 26.04
CA GLY A 268 -3.20 -17.50 25.29
C GLY A 268 -2.76 -18.96 25.19
N ILE A 269 -1.51 -19.34 25.56
CA ILE A 269 -1.08 -20.74 25.61
C ILE A 269 -1.39 -21.28 27.02
N GLN A 270 -1.99 -22.48 27.09
CA GLN A 270 -2.34 -23.17 28.32
C GLN A 270 -1.63 -24.50 28.42
N THR A 271 -1.45 -24.99 29.66
CA THR A 271 -1.01 -26.37 29.92
C THR A 271 -1.95 -27.35 29.24
N GLY A 272 -1.38 -28.34 28.53
CA GLY A 272 -2.10 -29.32 27.73
C GLY A 272 -2.36 -28.90 26.29
N ASP A 273 -2.13 -27.63 25.90
CA ASP A 273 -2.18 -27.20 24.50
C ASP A 273 -1.12 -27.93 23.68
N PRO A 274 -1.38 -28.23 22.40
CA PRO A 274 -0.36 -28.78 21.51
C PRO A 274 0.82 -27.82 21.35
N LEU A 275 2.03 -28.36 21.41
CA LEU A 275 3.24 -27.58 21.26
C LEU A 275 3.39 -27.08 19.82
N ASP A 276 3.65 -25.78 19.72
CA ASP A 276 3.82 -25.07 18.44
C ASP A 276 4.72 -23.85 18.68
N ASN A 277 5.90 -23.85 18.09
CA ASN A 277 6.89 -22.80 18.32
C ASN A 277 6.46 -21.45 17.71
N ASP A 278 5.75 -21.46 16.56
CA ASP A 278 5.24 -20.22 15.98
C ASP A 278 4.21 -19.58 16.92
N ARG A 279 3.39 -20.40 17.60
CA ARG A 279 2.42 -19.91 18.58
C ARG A 279 3.09 -19.28 19.79
N ILE A 280 4.29 -19.77 20.21
CA ILE A 280 5.06 -19.15 21.29
C ILE A 280 5.41 -17.72 20.89
N VAL A 281 5.97 -17.50 19.71
CA VAL A 281 6.37 -16.16 19.21
C VAL A 281 5.16 -15.22 19.16
N VAL A 282 4.04 -15.67 18.61
CA VAL A 282 2.81 -14.87 18.55
C VAL A 282 2.28 -14.56 19.95
N SER A 283 2.38 -15.50 20.89
CA SER A 283 1.91 -15.33 22.27
C SER A 283 2.81 -14.38 23.06
N GLN A 284 4.12 -14.42 22.85
CA GLN A 284 5.05 -13.43 23.42
C GLN A 284 4.71 -12.02 22.93
N GLN A 285 4.49 -11.84 21.62
CA GLN A 285 4.11 -10.55 21.06
C GLN A 285 2.79 -10.05 21.68
N LYS A 286 1.77 -10.89 21.80
CA LYS A 286 0.49 -10.52 22.41
C LYS A 286 0.64 -10.14 23.89
N LEU A 287 1.49 -10.84 24.63
CA LEU A 287 1.77 -10.51 26.02
C LEU A 287 2.50 -9.17 26.14
N ASP A 288 3.49 -8.93 25.27
CA ASP A 288 4.23 -7.66 25.22
C ASP A 288 3.30 -6.48 24.87
N GLU A 289 2.44 -6.65 23.89
CA GLU A 289 1.39 -5.68 23.53
C GLU A 289 0.45 -5.42 24.73
N ALA A 290 -0.03 -6.48 25.39
CA ALA A 290 -0.94 -6.37 26.53
C ALA A 290 -0.29 -5.66 27.73
N LEU A 291 0.98 -5.95 28.03
CA LEU A 291 1.75 -5.22 29.05
C LEU A 291 1.85 -3.73 28.71
N GLY A 292 2.21 -3.42 27.46
CA GLY A 292 2.27 -2.04 26.98
C GLY A 292 0.92 -1.32 27.04
N GLU A 293 -0.21 -2.00 26.85
CA GLU A 293 -1.55 -1.41 26.92
C GLU A 293 -2.06 -1.23 28.36
N GLN A 294 -1.49 -1.96 29.33
CA GLN A 294 -1.88 -1.90 30.73
C GLN A 294 -0.94 -1.05 31.60
N GLY A 295 -0.12 -0.21 31.00
CA GLY A 295 0.69 0.77 31.73
C GLY A 295 2.12 0.34 32.05
N TYR A 296 2.54 -0.84 31.66
CA TYR A 296 3.89 -1.34 31.93
C TYR A 296 4.89 -0.87 30.85
N ALA A 297 5.28 0.41 30.94
CA ALA A 297 6.12 1.07 29.93
C ALA A 297 7.51 0.46 29.79
N PHE A 298 8.06 -0.10 30.86
CA PHE A 298 9.42 -0.64 30.92
C PHE A 298 9.43 -2.18 31.00
N ALA A 299 8.31 -2.83 30.73
CA ALA A 299 8.26 -4.29 30.69
C ALA A 299 9.22 -4.85 29.63
N ARG A 300 9.85 -5.96 29.94
CA ARG A 300 10.77 -6.69 29.04
C ARG A 300 10.47 -8.17 29.08
N LEU A 301 10.42 -8.76 27.90
CA LEU A 301 10.34 -10.20 27.72
C LEU A 301 11.70 -10.68 27.20
N GLY A 302 12.28 -11.69 27.89
CA GLY A 302 13.49 -12.37 27.43
C GLY A 302 13.18 -13.42 26.35
N GLU A 303 14.22 -14.12 25.94
CA GLU A 303 14.07 -15.21 24.98
C GLU A 303 13.29 -16.38 25.60
N ALA A 304 12.42 -16.98 24.80
CA ALA A 304 11.68 -18.16 25.22
C ALA A 304 12.60 -19.38 25.23
N GLU A 305 12.66 -20.08 26.34
CA GLU A 305 13.33 -21.36 26.48
C GLU A 305 12.27 -22.47 26.53
N LEU A 306 12.41 -23.45 25.62
CA LEU A 306 11.53 -24.60 25.55
C LEU A 306 12.36 -25.88 25.74
N VAL A 307 12.09 -26.59 26.80
CA VAL A 307 12.73 -27.87 27.13
C VAL A 307 11.76 -29.00 26.82
N ALA A 308 12.07 -29.81 25.80
CA ALA A 308 11.27 -30.96 25.43
C ALA A 308 11.70 -32.18 26.22
N ASP A 309 10.77 -32.88 26.90
CA ASP A 309 10.99 -34.15 27.60
C ASP A 309 10.41 -35.31 26.76
N HIS A 310 11.30 -36.08 26.13
CA HIS A 310 10.93 -37.21 25.27
C HIS A 310 10.21 -38.33 26.01
N ARG A 311 10.40 -38.49 27.33
CA ARG A 311 9.74 -39.55 28.10
C ARG A 311 8.30 -39.19 28.47
N ARG A 312 8.03 -37.88 28.65
CA ARG A 312 6.68 -37.38 28.97
C ARG A 312 5.92 -36.95 27.73
N GLU A 313 6.60 -36.84 26.60
CA GLU A 313 6.06 -36.24 25.36
C GLU A 313 5.51 -34.82 25.58
N GLU A 314 6.22 -34.05 26.41
CA GLU A 314 5.79 -32.73 26.89
C GLU A 314 6.93 -31.72 26.73
N GLY A 315 6.55 -30.44 26.71
CA GLY A 315 7.50 -29.33 26.69
C GLY A 315 7.24 -28.33 27.83
N ASP A 316 8.29 -28.02 28.58
CA ASP A 316 8.28 -27.00 29.60
C ASP A 316 8.75 -25.67 29.00
N LEU A 317 7.90 -24.63 29.03
CA LEU A 317 8.16 -23.31 28.47
C LEU A 317 8.47 -22.32 29.59
N SER A 318 9.61 -21.67 29.49
CA SER A 318 10.02 -20.58 30.37
C SER A 318 10.29 -19.31 29.55
N ILE A 319 9.65 -18.22 29.94
CA ILE A 319 9.88 -16.89 29.36
C ILE A 319 10.21 -15.94 30.49
N PRO A 320 11.45 -15.41 30.55
CA PRO A 320 11.79 -14.39 31.53
C PRO A 320 10.98 -13.12 31.25
N VAL A 321 10.02 -12.81 32.09
CA VAL A 321 9.22 -11.58 32.01
C VAL A 321 9.57 -10.71 33.20
N THR A 322 10.04 -9.50 32.93
CA THR A 322 10.23 -8.45 33.93
C THR A 322 9.17 -7.39 33.69
N THR A 323 8.16 -7.31 34.52
CA THR A 323 7.03 -6.41 34.31
C THR A 323 7.33 -4.98 34.72
N GLY A 324 8.10 -4.77 35.80
CA GLY A 324 8.25 -3.46 36.41
C GLY A 324 6.95 -2.96 37.04
N ALA A 325 6.78 -1.65 37.11
CA ALA A 325 5.60 -1.00 37.64
C ALA A 325 4.75 -0.34 36.51
N GLN A 326 3.54 0.06 36.87
CA GLN A 326 2.68 0.85 35.99
C GLN A 326 3.06 2.33 36.02
N TYR A 327 2.85 3.01 34.88
CA TYR A 327 3.15 4.44 34.70
C TYR A 327 1.98 5.18 34.06
N ARG A 328 1.98 6.51 34.29
CA ARG A 328 1.09 7.48 33.64
C ARG A 328 1.92 8.43 32.79
N PHE A 329 1.30 8.97 31.76
CA PHE A 329 1.94 10.02 30.94
C PHE A 329 2.07 11.31 31.74
N GLY A 330 3.27 11.91 31.75
CA GLY A 330 3.56 13.25 32.27
C GLY A 330 3.67 14.31 31.16
N GLY A 331 3.81 13.89 29.91
CA GLY A 331 3.90 14.77 28.73
C GLY A 331 4.92 14.29 27.70
N VAL A 332 5.24 15.17 26.76
CA VAL A 332 6.23 14.92 25.69
C VAL A 332 7.32 15.99 25.73
N VAL A 333 8.59 15.60 25.71
CA VAL A 333 9.74 16.51 25.70
C VAL A 333 10.42 16.46 24.34
N SER A 334 10.35 17.56 23.59
CA SER A 334 11.02 17.69 22.31
C SER A 334 12.52 17.95 22.48
N LYS A 335 13.37 17.22 21.75
CA LYS A 335 14.80 17.53 21.65
C LYS A 335 15.10 18.59 20.56
N LEU A 336 14.09 19.02 19.80
CA LEU A 336 14.18 20.10 18.80
C LEU A 336 13.05 21.13 19.01
N PRO A 337 13.00 21.84 20.14
CA PRO A 337 11.87 22.69 20.53
C PRO A 337 11.59 23.85 19.55
N ASP A 338 12.61 24.40 18.90
CA ASP A 338 12.48 25.48 17.91
C ASP A 338 11.87 25.00 16.59
N PHE A 339 11.88 23.68 16.33
CA PHE A 339 11.35 23.08 15.12
C PHE A 339 9.94 22.51 15.34
N LEU A 340 9.77 21.68 16.35
CA LEU A 340 8.51 21.16 16.87
C LEU A 340 8.56 21.20 18.39
N SER A 341 7.83 22.14 18.99
CA SER A 341 7.82 22.31 20.43
C SER A 341 7.13 21.16 21.17
N SER A 342 7.50 20.94 22.44
CA SER A 342 6.86 19.95 23.31
C SER A 342 5.34 20.12 23.34
N LYS A 343 4.87 21.38 23.51
CA LYS A 343 3.43 21.69 23.48
C LYS A 343 2.76 21.26 22.19
N HIS A 344 3.40 21.47 21.03
CA HIS A 344 2.83 21.08 19.75
C HIS A 344 2.76 19.56 19.58
N LEU A 345 3.77 18.83 20.11
CA LEU A 345 3.73 17.35 20.14
C LEU A 345 2.62 16.83 21.06
N GLU A 346 2.36 17.51 22.18
CA GLU A 346 1.22 17.22 23.06
C GLU A 346 -0.13 17.52 22.40
N ASP A 347 -0.25 18.61 21.62
CA ASP A 347 -1.45 18.94 20.84
C ASP A 347 -1.74 17.85 19.77
N ILE A 348 -0.72 17.17 19.26
CA ILE A 348 -0.84 16.03 18.34
C ILE A 348 -1.18 14.73 19.08
N ALA A 349 -0.74 14.55 20.33
CA ALA A 349 -0.97 13.33 21.10
C ALA A 349 -2.47 13.07 21.34
N ARG A 350 -2.81 11.79 21.51
CA ARG A 350 -4.16 11.35 21.90
C ARG A 350 -4.27 10.97 23.37
N PHE A 351 -3.25 11.27 24.13
CA PHE A 351 -3.22 11.13 25.58
C PHE A 351 -2.99 12.50 26.22
N ALA A 352 -3.43 12.64 27.45
CA ALA A 352 -3.18 13.80 28.28
C ALA A 352 -2.26 13.43 29.46
N PRO A 353 -1.55 14.40 30.08
CA PRO A 353 -0.88 14.17 31.36
C PRO A 353 -1.84 13.58 32.39
N GLY A 354 -1.40 12.52 33.07
CA GLY A 354 -2.18 11.76 34.04
C GLY A 354 -2.92 10.53 33.47
N ASP A 355 -3.05 10.38 32.18
CA ASP A 355 -3.57 9.17 31.56
C ASP A 355 -2.66 7.97 31.77
N LEU A 356 -3.23 6.77 31.92
CA LEU A 356 -2.42 5.56 32.01
C LEU A 356 -1.61 5.38 30.72
N TYR A 357 -0.35 5.03 30.85
CA TYR A 357 0.51 4.73 29.69
C TYR A 357 -0.10 3.62 28.82
N LYS A 358 -0.07 3.84 27.52
CA LYS A 358 -0.43 2.84 26.50
C LYS A 358 0.53 2.92 25.33
N ARG A 359 1.15 1.81 24.98
CA ARG A 359 2.11 1.73 23.85
C ARG A 359 1.44 2.11 22.53
N SER A 360 0.19 1.69 22.32
CA SER A 360 -0.58 2.06 21.12
C SER A 360 -0.74 3.57 20.94
N LEU A 361 -0.84 4.34 22.03
CA LEU A 361 -0.92 5.81 21.97
C LEU A 361 0.45 6.44 21.62
N VAL A 362 1.56 5.84 22.06
CA VAL A 362 2.92 6.27 21.68
C VAL A 362 3.16 5.99 20.19
N ASP A 363 2.77 4.80 19.72
CA ASP A 363 2.88 4.43 18.31
C ASP A 363 1.97 5.27 17.41
N ASP A 364 0.79 5.63 17.90
CA ASP A 364 -0.11 6.55 17.23
C ASP A 364 0.51 7.96 17.11
N LEU A 365 1.11 8.48 18.19
CA LEU A 365 1.83 9.76 18.16
C LEU A 365 3.02 9.72 17.19
N ARG A 366 3.80 8.64 17.19
CA ARG A 366 4.92 8.45 16.25
C ARG A 366 4.45 8.52 14.82
N ARG A 367 3.40 7.75 14.45
CA ARG A 367 2.82 7.76 13.10
C ARG A 367 2.26 9.13 12.72
N ALA A 368 1.64 9.83 13.66
CA ALA A 368 1.09 11.15 13.41
C ALA A 368 2.17 12.18 13.09
N ILE A 369 3.29 12.15 13.84
CA ILE A 369 4.40 13.07 13.61
C ILE A 369 5.10 12.77 12.28
N VAL A 370 5.33 11.49 11.95
CA VAL A 370 5.89 11.10 10.64
C VAL A 370 4.96 11.52 9.49
N ALA A 371 3.64 11.39 9.68
CA ALA A 371 2.65 11.78 8.68
C ALA A 371 2.63 13.29 8.39
N THR A 372 3.20 14.14 9.25
CA THR A 372 3.38 15.58 8.96
C THR A 372 4.35 15.82 7.79
N GLY A 373 5.23 14.85 7.51
CA GLY A 373 6.31 14.98 6.53
C GLY A 373 7.39 15.99 6.91
N LEU A 374 7.44 16.42 8.18
CA LEU A 374 8.47 17.34 8.70
C LEU A 374 9.69 16.61 9.21
N VAL A 375 9.53 15.35 9.62
CA VAL A 375 10.59 14.51 10.14
C VAL A 375 10.77 13.26 9.26
N SER A 376 12.02 12.85 9.05
CA SER A 376 12.38 11.62 8.36
C SER A 376 12.37 10.41 9.32
N SER A 377 12.68 10.64 10.59
CA SER A 377 12.57 9.64 11.64
C SER A 377 12.24 10.29 12.97
N ILE A 378 11.61 9.51 13.85
CA ILE A 378 11.34 9.90 15.22
C ILE A 378 11.44 8.69 16.14
N THR A 379 12.12 8.86 17.27
CA THR A 379 12.15 7.92 18.39
C THR A 379 11.47 8.59 19.58
N LEU A 380 10.52 7.88 20.18
CA LEU A 380 9.82 8.28 21.41
C LEU A 380 10.25 7.32 22.51
N GLU A 381 11.08 7.78 23.43
CA GLU A 381 11.61 6.98 24.53
C GLU A 381 10.94 7.37 25.85
N PRO A 382 10.31 6.41 26.55
CA PRO A 382 9.79 6.68 27.88
C PRO A 382 10.94 6.90 28.87
N ARG A 383 10.85 8.00 29.61
CA ARG A 383 11.79 8.33 30.70
C ARG A 383 10.99 8.58 31.97
N GLU A 384 11.34 7.85 33.02
CA GLU A 384 10.77 8.04 34.36
C GLU A 384 11.05 9.45 34.89
N THR A 385 10.03 10.10 35.42
CA THR A 385 10.13 11.39 36.11
C THR A 385 9.76 11.28 37.58
N GLU A 386 8.80 10.42 37.89
CA GLU A 386 8.42 10.12 39.27
C GLU A 386 8.34 8.60 39.45
N ALA A 387 9.08 8.10 40.42
CA ALA A 387 9.09 6.68 40.75
C ALA A 387 7.71 6.21 41.27
N PRO A 388 7.29 4.97 40.92
CA PRO A 388 6.06 4.40 41.44
C PRO A 388 6.12 4.28 42.96
N GLN A 389 5.00 4.60 43.62
CA GLN A 389 4.84 4.43 45.05
C GLN A 389 3.88 3.29 45.37
N SER A 390 3.93 2.75 46.59
CA SER A 390 3.04 1.64 46.96
C SER A 390 1.58 1.92 46.64
N GLY A 391 1.04 1.21 45.66
CA GLY A 391 -0.37 1.33 45.21
C GLY A 391 -0.65 2.44 44.20
N SER A 392 0.36 3.22 43.75
CA SER A 392 0.16 4.30 42.77
C SER A 392 1.15 4.15 41.61
N PRO A 393 0.69 4.27 40.34
CA PRO A 393 1.56 4.29 39.17
C PRO A 393 2.57 5.45 39.22
N GLY A 394 3.80 5.22 38.73
CA GLY A 394 4.78 6.27 38.49
C GLY A 394 4.37 7.21 37.34
N THR A 395 5.16 8.27 37.14
CA THR A 395 4.96 9.21 36.02
C THR A 395 6.17 9.12 35.08
N LEU A 396 5.90 9.11 33.78
CA LEU A 396 6.93 9.16 32.74
C LEU A 396 6.65 10.26 31.72
N VAL A 397 7.70 10.78 31.11
CA VAL A 397 7.62 11.63 29.92
C VAL A 397 8.17 10.89 28.71
N LEU A 398 7.72 11.26 27.53
CA LEU A 398 8.26 10.74 26.27
C LEU A 398 9.30 11.72 25.74
N ASP A 399 10.57 11.32 25.73
CA ASP A 399 11.64 12.07 25.09
C ASP A 399 11.56 11.86 23.56
N ALA A 400 11.26 12.92 22.82
CA ALA A 400 11.12 12.89 21.37
C ALA A 400 12.42 13.33 20.69
N THR A 401 13.16 12.37 20.13
CA THR A 401 14.35 12.60 19.30
C THR A 401 13.95 12.50 17.83
N MET A 402 14.23 13.54 17.05
CA MET A 402 13.74 13.67 15.69
C MET A 402 14.86 14.03 14.71
N ALA A 403 14.82 13.47 13.50
CA ALA A 403 15.62 13.92 12.37
C ALA A 403 14.73 14.71 11.39
N LYS A 404 15.18 15.89 10.95
CA LYS A 404 14.41 16.75 10.03
C LYS A 404 14.35 16.11 8.65
N ALA A 405 13.16 16.16 8.01
CA ALA A 405 12.99 15.83 6.60
C ALA A 405 13.22 17.07 5.71
N PRO A 406 13.45 16.88 4.40
CA PRO A 406 13.43 17.98 3.44
C PRO A 406 12.10 18.71 3.48
N LEU A 407 12.13 20.02 3.73
CA LEU A 407 10.92 20.83 3.91
C LEU A 407 10.31 21.34 2.61
N ARG A 408 11.07 21.29 1.51
CA ARG A 408 10.66 21.82 0.21
C ARG A 408 10.31 20.68 -0.74
N THR A 409 9.23 20.85 -1.49
CA THR A 409 8.81 19.91 -2.53
C THR A 409 8.48 20.70 -3.79
N ILE A 410 8.96 20.22 -4.93
CA ILE A 410 8.51 20.64 -6.24
C ILE A 410 7.78 19.45 -6.84
N ALA A 411 6.56 19.65 -7.30
CA ALA A 411 5.76 18.64 -7.95
C ALA A 411 5.22 19.14 -9.28
N GLY A 412 5.18 18.24 -10.26
CA GLY A 412 4.56 18.48 -11.55
C GLY A 412 3.61 17.34 -11.89
N ALA A 413 2.52 17.66 -12.58
CA ALA A 413 1.59 16.67 -13.10
C ALA A 413 1.18 17.02 -14.52
N VAL A 414 1.02 16.01 -15.36
CA VAL A 414 0.47 16.12 -16.71
C VAL A 414 -0.76 15.22 -16.78
N GLY A 415 -1.85 15.76 -17.26
CA GLY A 415 -3.10 15.01 -17.38
C GLY A 415 -3.82 15.36 -18.68
N TYR A 416 -4.68 14.44 -19.08
CA TYR A 416 -5.65 14.64 -20.16
C TYR A 416 -6.98 14.05 -19.74
N ASP A 417 -8.04 14.81 -19.90
CA ASP A 417 -9.43 14.36 -19.75
C ASP A 417 -10.22 14.81 -20.98
N SER A 418 -11.09 13.94 -21.49
CA SER A 418 -11.87 14.21 -22.71
C SER A 418 -12.82 15.42 -22.58
N GLY A 419 -13.25 15.77 -21.36
CA GLY A 419 -14.08 16.94 -21.08
C GLY A 419 -13.29 18.20 -20.70
N GLU A 420 -12.07 18.06 -20.16
CA GLU A 420 -11.25 19.16 -19.66
C GLU A 420 -10.04 19.48 -20.55
N GLY A 421 -9.67 18.58 -21.48
CA GLY A 421 -8.51 18.73 -22.35
C GLY A 421 -7.17 18.41 -21.63
N PHE A 422 -6.08 18.95 -22.15
CA PHE A 422 -4.75 18.81 -21.58
C PHE A 422 -4.60 19.74 -20.37
N ARG A 423 -3.86 19.26 -19.37
CA ARG A 423 -3.54 19.97 -18.13
C ARG A 423 -2.10 19.71 -17.72
N LEU A 424 -1.34 20.76 -17.54
CA LEU A 424 -0.04 20.78 -16.89
C LEU A 424 -0.18 21.49 -15.57
N GLU A 425 0.25 20.87 -14.49
CA GLU A 425 0.27 21.47 -13.16
C GLU A 425 1.70 21.51 -12.63
N ALA A 426 2.09 22.62 -12.03
CA ALA A 426 3.33 22.77 -11.30
C ALA A 426 3.02 23.33 -9.91
N SER A 427 3.69 22.82 -8.89
CA SER A 427 3.59 23.35 -7.54
C SER A 427 4.94 23.35 -6.83
N TRP A 428 5.12 24.36 -5.99
CA TRP A 428 6.20 24.45 -5.04
C TRP A 428 5.60 24.54 -3.64
N GLU A 429 6.15 23.79 -2.70
CA GLU A 429 5.66 23.72 -1.33
C GLU A 429 6.81 23.83 -0.33
N HIS A 430 6.62 24.63 0.71
CA HIS A 430 7.45 24.63 1.92
C HIS A 430 6.60 24.24 3.12
N ARG A 431 6.88 23.05 3.72
CA ARG A 431 5.99 22.42 4.71
C ARG A 431 6.00 23.05 6.10
N ASN A 432 7.00 23.86 6.43
CA ASN A 432 7.14 24.50 7.74
C ASN A 432 7.71 25.92 7.61
N LEU A 433 7.18 26.72 6.68
CA LEU A 433 7.61 28.11 6.52
C LEU A 433 7.22 28.96 7.74
N PHE A 434 6.10 28.66 8.34
CA PHE A 434 5.57 29.28 9.55
C PHE A 434 5.43 28.23 10.68
N PRO A 435 6.50 27.97 11.46
CA PRO A 435 6.46 26.94 12.50
C PRO A 435 5.37 27.19 13.56
N PRO A 436 4.78 26.12 14.13
CA PRO A 436 4.90 24.73 13.74
C PRO A 436 3.90 24.36 12.62
N GLU A 437 4.30 23.51 11.68
CA GLU A 437 3.47 22.94 10.60
C GLU A 437 2.75 23.97 9.68
N GLY A 438 3.27 25.20 9.61
CA GLY A 438 2.76 26.21 8.72
C GLY A 438 3.32 26.05 7.30
N LEU A 439 2.50 25.53 6.39
CA LEU A 439 2.82 25.26 5.01
C LEU A 439 2.50 26.45 4.12
N LEU A 440 3.41 26.79 3.20
CA LEU A 440 3.15 27.63 2.05
C LEU A 440 3.23 26.77 0.77
N ARG A 441 2.18 26.85 -0.06
CA ARG A 441 2.16 26.23 -1.39
C ARG A 441 1.86 27.28 -2.45
N LEU A 442 2.69 27.31 -3.48
CA LEU A 442 2.44 28.01 -4.73
C LEU A 442 2.02 26.97 -5.78
N ARG A 443 0.95 27.26 -6.51
CA ARG A 443 0.39 26.34 -7.51
C ARG A 443 0.06 27.08 -8.78
N ALA A 444 0.43 26.50 -9.93
CA ALA A 444 0.06 26.98 -11.25
C ALA A 444 -0.48 25.81 -12.08
N VAL A 445 -1.55 26.07 -12.83
CA VAL A 445 -2.13 25.15 -13.80
C VAL A 445 -2.19 25.85 -15.15
N ALA A 446 -1.69 25.19 -16.19
CA ALA A 446 -1.81 25.60 -17.58
C ALA A 446 -2.50 24.48 -18.35
N GLY A 447 -3.74 24.70 -18.76
CA GLY A 447 -4.53 23.69 -19.45
C GLY A 447 -5.31 24.30 -20.62
N THR A 448 -5.89 23.41 -21.44
CA THR A 448 -6.74 23.82 -22.57
C THR A 448 -7.94 24.63 -22.10
N ASN A 449 -8.60 24.15 -21.05
CA ASN A 449 -9.86 24.70 -20.55
C ASN A 449 -9.74 25.35 -19.15
N GLU A 450 -8.58 25.24 -18.50
CA GLU A 450 -8.33 25.85 -17.19
C GLU A 450 -6.92 26.43 -17.12
N GLN A 451 -6.80 27.66 -16.62
CA GLN A 451 -5.54 28.26 -16.20
C GLN A 451 -5.74 28.77 -14.78
N LEU A 452 -4.80 28.45 -13.88
CA LEU A 452 -4.90 28.81 -12.47
C LEU A 452 -3.53 29.22 -11.94
N ALA A 453 -3.52 30.24 -11.11
CA ALA A 453 -2.39 30.56 -10.24
C ALA A 453 -2.93 30.82 -8.82
N GLY A 454 -2.29 30.23 -7.82
CA GLY A 454 -2.77 30.34 -6.45
C GLY A 454 -1.68 30.17 -5.41
N VAL A 455 -1.97 30.70 -4.23
CA VAL A 455 -1.17 30.63 -3.02
C VAL A 455 -2.02 30.04 -1.91
N THR A 456 -1.53 28.99 -1.28
CA THR A 456 -2.17 28.36 -0.12
C THR A 456 -1.27 28.52 1.09
N LEU A 457 -1.82 29.06 2.17
CA LEU A 457 -1.27 29.02 3.52
C LEU A 457 -2.08 28.02 4.32
N ARG A 458 -1.41 27.03 4.88
CA ARG A 458 -2.08 25.96 5.62
C ARG A 458 -1.36 25.68 6.92
N ARG A 459 -2.10 25.56 8.01
CA ARG A 459 -1.58 25.17 9.32
C ARG A 459 -2.24 23.87 9.73
N ASN A 460 -1.45 22.79 9.76
CA ASN A 460 -1.92 21.48 10.23
C ASN A 460 -1.91 21.45 11.76
N ASN A 461 -2.70 20.53 12.31
CA ASN A 461 -2.85 20.34 13.76
C ASN A 461 -3.12 21.67 14.53
N PHE A 462 -3.88 22.58 13.90
CA PHE A 462 -4.21 23.88 14.49
C PHE A 462 -5.19 23.70 15.64
N ARG A 463 -4.78 24.06 16.88
CA ARG A 463 -5.53 23.88 18.12
C ARG A 463 -5.88 22.42 18.49
N GLY A 464 -5.36 21.46 17.80
CA GLY A 464 -5.55 20.05 18.08
C GLY A 464 -5.32 19.17 16.86
N ARG A 465 -5.18 17.90 17.12
CA ARG A 465 -4.88 16.89 16.10
C ARG A 465 -5.93 16.84 14.99
N ASP A 466 -5.44 16.75 13.76
CA ASP A 466 -6.26 16.61 12.53
C ASP A 466 -7.16 17.82 12.21
N GLN A 467 -7.02 18.92 12.94
CA GLN A 467 -7.67 20.18 12.63
C GLN A 467 -6.74 21.02 11.78
N VAL A 468 -7.26 21.55 10.69
CA VAL A 468 -6.49 22.29 9.70
C VAL A 468 -7.12 23.64 9.44
N LEU A 469 -6.30 24.67 9.52
CA LEU A 469 -6.68 26.02 9.10
C LEU A 469 -5.99 26.30 7.76
N THR A 470 -6.78 26.63 6.73
CA THR A 470 -6.30 26.93 5.39
C THR A 470 -6.76 28.29 4.93
N PHE A 471 -5.87 29.01 4.28
CA PHE A 471 -6.16 30.25 3.55
C PHE A 471 -5.67 30.08 2.12
N ASP A 472 -6.56 30.28 1.14
CA ASP A 472 -6.23 30.24 -0.27
C ASP A 472 -6.55 31.60 -0.92
N LEU A 473 -5.63 32.03 -1.78
CA LEU A 473 -5.84 33.15 -2.71
C LEU A 473 -5.49 32.62 -4.10
N TYR A 474 -6.45 32.66 -5.01
CA TYR A 474 -6.21 32.21 -6.38
C TYR A 474 -6.93 33.05 -7.43
N GLY A 475 -6.34 33.08 -8.62
CA GLY A 475 -6.97 33.53 -9.84
C GLY A 475 -7.07 32.37 -10.83
N ASN A 476 -8.22 32.24 -11.48
CA ASN A 476 -8.38 31.23 -12.52
C ASN A 476 -9.17 31.76 -13.73
N LEU A 477 -8.87 31.18 -14.88
CA LEU A 477 -9.64 31.29 -16.11
C LEU A 477 -10.15 29.89 -16.45
N VAL A 478 -11.46 29.73 -16.50
CA VAL A 478 -12.13 28.46 -16.83
C VAL A 478 -12.97 28.63 -18.07
N LYS A 479 -12.78 27.74 -19.04
CA LYS A 479 -13.58 27.63 -20.26
C LYS A 479 -14.32 26.29 -20.23
N ARG A 480 -15.64 26.34 -20.10
CA ARG A 480 -16.53 25.17 -20.15
C ARG A 480 -17.54 25.36 -21.27
N THR A 481 -18.14 24.29 -21.75
CA THR A 481 -19.25 24.38 -22.70
C THR A 481 -20.38 25.26 -22.15
N ALA A 482 -20.64 25.15 -20.84
CA ALA A 482 -21.70 25.90 -20.17
C ALA A 482 -21.38 27.38 -19.93
N TYR A 483 -20.11 27.74 -19.66
CA TYR A 483 -19.71 29.09 -19.34
C TYR A 483 -18.20 29.33 -19.48
N VAL A 484 -17.84 30.61 -19.60
CA VAL A 484 -16.46 31.07 -19.46
C VAL A 484 -16.38 32.00 -18.26
N ALA A 485 -15.48 31.76 -17.31
CA ALA A 485 -15.34 32.51 -16.08
C ALA A 485 -13.89 32.95 -15.87
N LYS A 486 -13.70 34.23 -15.48
CA LYS A 486 -12.45 34.78 -14.96
C LYS A 486 -12.67 35.12 -13.50
N THR A 487 -12.01 34.41 -12.60
CA THR A 487 -12.31 34.45 -11.18
C THR A 487 -11.07 34.84 -10.38
N VAL A 488 -11.23 35.66 -9.38
CA VAL A 488 -10.30 35.87 -8.26
C VAL A 488 -11.06 35.52 -7.00
N ALA A 489 -10.49 34.64 -6.17
CA ALA A 489 -11.12 34.20 -4.93
C ALA A 489 -10.13 34.16 -3.77
N ALA A 490 -10.64 34.57 -2.61
CA ALA A 490 -9.97 34.40 -1.32
C ALA A 490 -10.84 33.50 -0.44
N THR A 491 -10.27 32.47 0.11
CA THR A 491 -10.98 31.53 0.97
C THR A 491 -10.25 31.34 2.29
N ALA A 492 -11.00 31.10 3.35
CA ALA A 492 -10.50 30.68 4.65
C ALA A 492 -11.33 29.47 5.07
N SER A 493 -10.70 28.37 5.48
CA SER A 493 -11.40 27.19 5.97
C SER A 493 -10.76 26.65 7.23
N PHE A 494 -11.62 26.23 8.17
CA PHE A 494 -11.22 25.45 9.34
C PHE A 494 -11.95 24.12 9.28
N GLU A 495 -11.18 23.03 9.28
CA GLU A 495 -11.71 21.71 9.00
C GLU A 495 -11.04 20.62 9.82
N LYS A 496 -11.79 19.53 10.08
CA LYS A 496 -11.26 18.28 10.58
C LYS A 496 -11.11 17.31 9.41
N LEU A 497 -9.86 16.95 9.10
CA LEU A 497 -9.55 16.09 7.95
C LEU A 497 -9.53 14.60 8.31
N THR A 498 -9.84 13.78 7.31
CA THR A 498 -9.50 12.36 7.25
C THR A 498 -8.34 12.17 6.27
N THR A 499 -7.44 11.23 6.57
CA THR A 499 -6.33 10.86 5.70
C THR A 499 -6.35 9.36 5.44
N LEU A 500 -5.60 8.89 4.44
CA LEU A 500 -5.46 7.45 4.15
C LEU A 500 -4.85 6.67 5.33
N ILE A 501 -4.01 7.34 6.14
CA ILE A 501 -3.38 6.72 7.31
C ILE A 501 -4.32 6.73 8.52
N PHE A 502 -5.11 7.81 8.66
CA PHE A 502 -6.01 8.01 9.79
C PHE A 502 -7.41 8.32 9.28
N GLN A 503 -8.12 7.30 8.81
CA GLN A 503 -9.52 7.42 8.41
C GLN A 503 -10.40 7.72 9.62
N LYS A 504 -11.27 8.73 9.48
CA LYS A 504 -12.17 9.17 10.55
C LYS A 504 -13.61 9.00 10.13
N PRO A 505 -14.44 8.48 11.03
CA PRO A 505 -15.86 8.34 10.72
C PRO A 505 -16.59 9.67 10.57
N TRP A 506 -16.07 10.75 11.21
CA TRP A 506 -16.67 12.08 11.16
C TRP A 506 -15.67 13.14 10.73
N VAL A 507 -16.05 13.92 9.72
CA VAL A 507 -15.31 15.09 9.27
C VAL A 507 -16.28 16.27 9.12
N TRP A 508 -15.76 17.47 9.34
CA TRP A 508 -16.51 18.71 9.17
C TRP A 508 -15.60 19.82 8.68
N SER A 509 -16.18 20.81 8.02
CA SER A 509 -15.51 22.05 7.69
C SER A 509 -16.43 23.24 7.78
N VAL A 510 -15.86 24.38 8.16
CA VAL A 510 -16.49 25.70 8.15
C VAL A 510 -15.56 26.60 7.36
N GLY A 511 -16.11 27.32 6.39
CA GLY A 511 -15.33 28.21 5.53
C GLY A 511 -15.94 29.62 5.42
N LEU A 512 -15.14 30.54 4.92
CA LEU A 512 -15.53 31.83 4.42
C LEU A 512 -14.92 32.00 3.03
N GLU A 513 -15.69 32.42 2.05
CA GLU A 513 -15.25 32.54 0.67
C GLU A 513 -15.71 33.92 0.12
N ALA A 514 -14.76 34.68 -0.41
CA ALA A 514 -15.02 35.94 -1.14
C ALA A 514 -14.57 35.75 -2.58
N VAL A 515 -15.48 35.89 -3.53
CA VAL A 515 -15.26 35.66 -4.95
C VAL A 515 -15.66 36.89 -5.76
N ALA A 516 -14.77 37.29 -6.65
CA ALA A 516 -15.07 38.22 -7.73
C ALA A 516 -14.88 37.44 -9.06
N THR A 517 -15.96 37.26 -9.80
CA THR A 517 -15.93 36.51 -11.05
C THR A 517 -16.65 37.26 -12.17
N ASN A 518 -16.02 37.27 -13.34
CA ASN A 518 -16.59 37.83 -14.57
C ASN A 518 -16.93 36.65 -15.49
N GLU A 519 -18.20 36.41 -15.68
CA GLU A 519 -18.73 35.23 -16.34
C GLU A 519 -19.62 35.57 -17.53
N ARG A 520 -19.61 34.71 -18.53
CA ARG A 520 -20.52 34.70 -19.65
C ARG A 520 -20.92 33.26 -20.01
N PRO A 521 -22.09 33.04 -20.65
CA PRO A 521 -22.42 31.76 -21.24
C PRO A 521 -21.31 31.25 -22.18
N GLY A 522 -21.26 29.99 -22.46
CA GLY A 522 -20.31 29.38 -23.39
C GLY A 522 -20.38 30.01 -24.78
N ASP A 523 -19.30 29.84 -25.56
CA ASP A 523 -19.25 30.40 -26.92
C ASP A 523 -19.94 29.45 -27.94
N THR A 524 -20.85 30.01 -28.72
CA THR A 524 -21.33 29.38 -29.95
C THR A 524 -20.83 30.17 -31.14
N ALA A 525 -20.40 29.53 -32.21
CA ALA A 525 -19.79 30.07 -33.41
C ALA A 525 -20.13 31.56 -33.72
N GLY A 526 -19.30 32.49 -33.28
CA GLY A 526 -19.43 33.90 -33.61
C GLY A 526 -20.38 34.73 -32.75
N ILE A 527 -21.10 34.17 -31.78
CA ILE A 527 -22.00 34.89 -30.87
C ILE A 527 -21.43 34.80 -29.44
N SER A 528 -20.94 35.91 -28.92
CA SER A 528 -20.45 36.00 -27.55
C SER A 528 -21.41 36.89 -26.73
N ALA A 529 -22.01 36.29 -25.70
CA ALA A 529 -22.85 37.08 -24.77
C ALA A 529 -22.00 38.06 -23.96
N LYS A 530 -22.58 39.19 -23.56
CA LYS A 530 -21.88 40.15 -22.69
C LYS A 530 -21.54 39.52 -21.35
N PRO A 531 -20.29 39.62 -20.91
CA PRO A 531 -19.89 39.12 -19.60
C PRO A 531 -20.57 39.90 -18.48
N GLN A 532 -20.92 39.23 -17.40
CA GLN A 532 -21.49 39.82 -16.18
C GLN A 532 -20.57 39.54 -15.00
N THR A 533 -20.33 40.57 -14.17
CA THR A 533 -19.51 40.41 -12.98
C THR A 533 -20.38 40.13 -11.77
N TYR A 534 -19.97 39.10 -11.01
CA TYR A 534 -20.58 38.72 -9.75
C TYR A 534 -19.55 38.85 -8.62
N TYR A 535 -19.99 39.46 -7.52
CA TYR A 535 -19.25 39.44 -6.25
C TYR A 535 -20.03 38.58 -5.29
N VAL A 536 -19.44 37.48 -4.86
CA VAL A 536 -20.10 36.46 -4.00
C VAL A 536 -19.35 36.38 -2.68
N LEU A 537 -20.09 36.52 -1.58
CA LEU A 537 -19.62 36.15 -0.24
C LEU A 537 -20.37 34.89 0.20
N ALA A 538 -19.65 33.85 0.56
CA ALA A 538 -20.21 32.57 0.92
C ALA A 538 -19.67 32.06 2.26
N LEU A 539 -20.51 31.32 3.00
CA LEU A 539 -20.17 30.62 4.23
C LEU A 539 -20.36 29.11 4.01
N PRO A 540 -19.42 28.41 3.33
CA PRO A 540 -19.53 26.98 3.09
C PRO A 540 -19.35 26.18 4.38
N LEU A 541 -20.35 25.37 4.70
CA LEU A 541 -20.37 24.40 5.81
C LEU A 541 -20.42 23.00 5.23
N ARG A 542 -19.69 22.09 5.82
CA ARG A 542 -19.75 20.67 5.45
C ARG A 542 -19.72 19.80 6.69
N ALA A 543 -20.56 18.76 6.68
CA ALA A 543 -20.50 17.65 7.61
C ALA A 543 -20.51 16.33 6.78
N ALA A 544 -19.69 15.36 7.16
CA ALA A 544 -19.68 14.08 6.49
C ALA A 544 -19.38 12.95 7.46
N VAL A 545 -19.97 11.79 7.15
CA VAL A 545 -19.75 10.51 7.82
C VAL A 545 -19.19 9.54 6.79
N ASP A 546 -18.14 8.83 7.15
CA ASP A 546 -17.55 7.76 6.35
C ASP A 546 -17.28 6.55 7.23
N THR A 547 -18.04 5.49 7.01
CA THR A 547 -17.89 4.19 7.68
C THR A 547 -17.32 3.13 6.74
N SER A 548 -16.85 3.54 5.55
CA SER A 548 -16.27 2.61 4.59
C SER A 548 -14.94 2.03 5.10
N ASP A 549 -14.66 0.82 4.69
CA ASP A 549 -13.45 0.07 5.05
C ASP A 549 -12.18 0.61 4.36
N ASN A 550 -12.31 1.28 3.22
CA ASN A 550 -11.21 1.85 2.46
C ASN A 550 -11.65 3.14 1.75
N LEU A 551 -10.79 4.17 1.76
CA LEU A 551 -11.10 5.46 1.12
C LEU A 551 -11.07 5.42 -0.41
N LEU A 552 -10.19 4.60 -1.01
CA LEU A 552 -9.98 4.54 -2.46
C LEU A 552 -10.71 3.39 -3.12
N ASP A 553 -10.91 2.29 -2.41
CA ASP A 553 -11.60 1.09 -2.91
C ASP A 553 -12.55 0.52 -1.83
N PRO A 554 -13.65 1.22 -1.54
CA PRO A 554 -14.59 0.78 -0.51
C PRO A 554 -15.32 -0.48 -0.95
N THR A 555 -15.35 -1.48 -0.06
CA THR A 555 -16.06 -2.75 -0.29
C THR A 555 -17.28 -2.91 0.59
N ARG A 556 -17.33 -2.21 1.75
CA ARG A 556 -18.44 -2.22 2.70
C ARG A 556 -18.57 -0.90 3.44
N GLY A 557 -19.76 -0.65 3.97
CA GLY A 557 -20.05 0.55 4.73
C GLY A 557 -20.81 1.59 3.91
N PHE A 558 -20.88 2.81 4.44
CA PHE A 558 -21.55 3.91 3.74
C PHE A 558 -20.79 5.23 3.95
N ARG A 559 -21.03 6.17 3.05
CA ARG A 559 -20.62 7.56 3.12
C ARG A 559 -21.83 8.46 3.00
N ALA A 560 -21.88 9.50 3.81
CA ALA A 560 -22.89 10.55 3.68
C ALA A 560 -22.24 11.91 3.91
N ALA A 561 -22.59 12.89 3.12
CA ALA A 561 -22.09 14.26 3.24
C ALA A 561 -23.21 15.26 2.99
N LEU A 562 -23.28 16.29 3.83
CA LEU A 562 -24.13 17.45 3.64
C LEU A 562 -23.25 18.67 3.51
N ARG A 563 -23.49 19.48 2.47
CA ARG A 563 -22.88 20.79 2.25
C ARG A 563 -23.98 21.83 2.27
N VAL A 564 -23.78 22.88 3.02
CA VAL A 564 -24.71 24.02 3.10
C VAL A 564 -23.87 25.29 2.95
N SER A 565 -24.17 26.13 1.98
CA SER A 565 -23.47 27.38 1.73
C SER A 565 -24.50 28.51 1.61
N PRO A 566 -24.76 29.25 2.68
CA PRO A 566 -25.39 30.57 2.57
C PRO A 566 -24.49 31.51 1.76
N GLU A 567 -25.05 32.17 0.76
CA GLU A 567 -24.31 33.02 -0.18
C GLU A 567 -25.03 34.34 -0.39
N ALA A 568 -24.27 35.41 -0.46
CA ALA A 568 -24.76 36.73 -0.85
C ALA A 568 -24.06 37.11 -2.15
N SER A 569 -24.84 37.38 -3.20
CA SER A 569 -24.35 37.77 -4.52
C SER A 569 -24.74 39.22 -4.84
N LEU A 570 -23.78 39.95 -5.39
CA LEU A 570 -23.99 41.29 -5.96
C LEU A 570 -23.64 41.23 -7.45
N SER A 571 -24.60 41.53 -8.31
CA SER A 571 -24.39 41.58 -9.75
C SER A 571 -25.34 42.58 -10.41
N GLY A 572 -24.86 43.41 -11.35
CA GLY A 572 -25.66 44.40 -12.04
C GLY A 572 -26.39 45.36 -11.09
N GLY A 573 -25.84 45.65 -9.90
CA GLY A 573 -26.46 46.49 -8.87
C GLY A 573 -27.52 45.80 -8.02
N ARG A 574 -27.87 44.55 -8.29
CA ARG A 574 -28.81 43.73 -7.50
C ARG A 574 -28.05 42.95 -6.43
N LYS A 575 -28.57 42.97 -5.20
CA LYS A 575 -28.09 42.13 -4.08
C LYS A 575 -29.10 41.05 -3.81
N VAL A 576 -28.65 39.79 -3.82
CA VAL A 576 -29.51 38.65 -3.59
C VAL A 576 -28.80 37.69 -2.64
N GLY A 577 -29.57 37.19 -1.64
CA GLY A 577 -29.13 36.12 -0.74
C GLY A 577 -29.78 34.79 -1.11
N TYR A 578 -29.01 33.73 -1.11
CA TYR A 578 -29.50 32.39 -1.36
C TYR A 578 -28.72 31.37 -0.56
N ALA A 579 -29.27 30.14 -0.45
CA ALA A 579 -28.56 29.00 0.14
C ALA A 579 -28.38 27.93 -0.91
N ARG A 580 -27.13 27.51 -1.10
CA ARG A 580 -26.78 26.33 -1.90
C ARG A 580 -26.59 25.12 -0.99
N ILE A 581 -27.40 24.09 -1.17
CA ILE A 581 -27.41 22.89 -0.34
C ILE A 581 -27.18 21.69 -1.24
N GLN A 582 -26.33 20.77 -0.81
CA GLN A 582 -26.08 19.51 -1.52
C GLN A 582 -25.90 18.38 -0.51
N ALA A 583 -26.59 17.28 -0.75
CA ALA A 583 -26.49 16.04 -0.01
C ALA A 583 -25.97 14.93 -0.94
N ASP A 584 -24.97 14.20 -0.49
CA ASP A 584 -24.40 13.03 -1.16
C ASP A 584 -24.51 11.82 -0.22
N ALA A 585 -24.94 10.67 -0.72
CA ALA A 585 -24.94 9.41 0.01
C ALA A 585 -24.47 8.27 -0.89
N SER A 586 -23.61 7.40 -0.37
CA SER A 586 -23.13 6.21 -1.06
C SER A 586 -23.15 5.02 -0.10
N VAL A 587 -23.46 3.83 -0.60
CA VAL A 587 -23.47 2.58 0.15
C VAL A 587 -22.70 1.51 -0.62
N TYR A 588 -22.00 0.65 0.11
CA TYR A 588 -21.16 -0.42 -0.43
C TYR A 588 -21.54 -1.73 0.26
N LEU A 589 -21.99 -2.69 -0.54
CA LEU A 589 -22.49 -3.98 -0.08
C LEU A 589 -21.67 -5.12 -0.71
N PRO A 590 -20.89 -5.87 0.07
CA PRO A 590 -20.18 -7.02 -0.45
C PRO A 590 -21.15 -8.16 -0.79
N LEU A 591 -21.05 -8.71 -2.00
CA LEU A 591 -21.74 -9.91 -2.43
C LEU A 591 -20.74 -11.08 -2.47
N GLY A 592 -20.56 -11.73 -1.33
CA GLY A 592 -19.53 -12.77 -1.15
C GLY A 592 -18.11 -12.18 -1.24
N LYS A 593 -17.14 -13.01 -1.70
CA LYS A 593 -15.72 -12.61 -1.80
C LYS A 593 -15.36 -11.96 -3.15
N ALA A 594 -16.21 -12.12 -4.15
CA ALA A 594 -15.88 -11.78 -5.54
C ALA A 594 -16.54 -10.50 -6.05
N ALA A 595 -17.58 -9.98 -5.40
CA ALA A 595 -18.33 -8.85 -5.92
C ALA A 595 -18.72 -7.84 -4.83
N VAL A 596 -18.86 -6.56 -5.23
CA VAL A 596 -19.37 -5.47 -4.40
C VAL A 596 -20.42 -4.72 -5.21
N VAL A 597 -21.59 -4.49 -4.63
CA VAL A 597 -22.59 -3.55 -5.18
C VAL A 597 -22.40 -2.20 -4.53
N ALA A 598 -22.25 -1.15 -5.32
CA ALA A 598 -22.13 0.21 -4.85
C ALA A 598 -23.27 1.06 -5.45
N ALA A 599 -23.92 1.84 -4.60
CA ALA A 599 -24.95 2.78 -5.01
C ALA A 599 -24.66 4.17 -4.46
N ARG A 600 -25.01 5.22 -5.24
CA ARG A 600 -24.87 6.63 -4.85
C ARG A 600 -26.14 7.39 -5.22
N VAL A 601 -26.50 8.35 -4.36
CA VAL A 601 -27.50 9.39 -4.65
C VAL A 601 -26.89 10.75 -4.30
N ARG A 602 -27.13 11.73 -5.17
CA ARG A 602 -26.76 13.13 -4.95
C ARG A 602 -27.96 14.01 -5.21
N LEU A 603 -28.28 14.88 -4.27
CA LEU A 603 -29.35 15.87 -4.35
C LEU A 603 -28.78 17.26 -4.11
N GLY A 604 -29.20 18.24 -4.90
CA GLY A 604 -28.75 19.62 -4.73
C GLY A 604 -29.93 20.58 -4.88
N THR A 605 -29.91 21.69 -4.13
CA THR A 605 -30.88 22.78 -4.26
C THR A 605 -30.21 24.14 -4.04
N ILE A 606 -30.67 25.14 -4.80
CA ILE A 606 -30.39 26.57 -4.56
C ILE A 606 -31.71 27.27 -4.28
N ALA A 607 -31.90 27.74 -3.07
CA ALA A 607 -33.11 28.36 -2.60
C ALA A 607 -32.85 29.87 -2.26
N GLY A 608 -33.78 30.74 -2.61
CA GLY A 608 -33.73 32.15 -2.25
C GLY A 608 -33.33 33.13 -3.38
N ALA A 609 -32.96 32.60 -4.59
CA ALA A 609 -32.64 33.42 -5.74
C ALA A 609 -33.18 32.86 -7.05
N ASP A 610 -33.41 33.70 -8.03
CA ASP A 610 -33.67 33.28 -9.39
C ASP A 610 -32.37 32.90 -10.10
N ILE A 611 -32.46 32.06 -11.11
CA ILE A 611 -31.28 31.53 -11.82
C ILE A 611 -30.42 32.62 -12.46
N VAL A 612 -31.04 33.74 -12.85
CA VAL A 612 -30.34 34.86 -13.46
C VAL A 612 -29.45 35.65 -12.48
N ASP A 613 -29.75 35.58 -11.18
CA ASP A 613 -29.00 36.23 -10.10
C ASP A 613 -27.85 35.36 -9.58
N ILE A 614 -27.80 34.10 -9.99
CA ILE A 614 -26.79 33.12 -9.59
C ILE A 614 -25.71 33.05 -10.68
N ALA A 615 -24.45 33.26 -10.31
CA ALA A 615 -23.33 33.10 -11.23
C ALA A 615 -23.35 31.73 -11.88
N PRO A 616 -23.17 31.61 -13.21
CA PRO A 616 -23.15 30.32 -13.92
C PRO A 616 -22.26 29.27 -13.26
N SER A 617 -21.09 29.63 -12.76
CA SER A 617 -20.16 28.72 -12.04
C SER A 617 -20.72 28.16 -10.70
N ARG A 618 -21.76 28.81 -10.13
CA ARG A 618 -22.41 28.43 -8.88
C ARG A 618 -23.64 27.55 -9.07
N ARG A 619 -24.16 27.42 -10.29
CA ARG A 619 -25.33 26.60 -10.63
C ARG A 619 -24.99 25.11 -10.58
N PHE A 620 -26.01 24.26 -10.56
CA PHE A 620 -25.84 22.82 -10.69
C PHE A 620 -25.82 22.40 -12.14
N TYR A 621 -24.96 21.42 -12.44
CA TYR A 621 -24.82 20.79 -13.74
C TYR A 621 -24.70 19.29 -13.52
N ALA A 622 -25.18 18.47 -14.47
CA ALA A 622 -25.01 17.03 -14.49
C ALA A 622 -24.35 16.56 -15.80
N GLY A 623 -23.79 15.35 -15.79
CA GLY A 623 -23.06 14.75 -16.90
C GLY A 623 -21.55 14.72 -16.69
N GLY A 624 -20.89 13.71 -17.26
CA GLY A 624 -19.45 13.48 -17.14
C GLY A 624 -19.08 12.32 -16.21
N GLY A 625 -17.79 11.98 -16.15
CA GLY A 625 -17.25 10.78 -15.49
C GLY A 625 -17.47 10.69 -13.97
N GLY A 626 -17.72 11.81 -13.29
CA GLY A 626 -18.04 11.88 -11.86
C GLY A 626 -19.51 12.14 -11.55
N SER A 627 -20.37 12.21 -12.57
CA SER A 627 -21.80 12.52 -12.49
C SER A 627 -22.59 11.41 -13.20
N VAL A 628 -23.06 11.65 -14.43
CA VAL A 628 -23.75 10.68 -15.27
C VAL A 628 -22.84 10.31 -16.44
N ARG A 629 -22.27 9.11 -16.40
CA ARG A 629 -21.39 8.60 -17.47
C ARG A 629 -22.22 8.32 -18.74
N GLY A 630 -21.61 8.54 -19.89
CA GLY A 630 -22.26 8.49 -21.21
C GLY A 630 -22.53 9.86 -21.80
N TYR A 631 -22.52 10.92 -20.99
CA TYR A 631 -22.72 12.30 -21.40
C TYR A 631 -21.43 13.12 -21.26
N GLY A 632 -21.31 14.17 -22.07
CA GLY A 632 -20.26 15.15 -21.91
C GLY A 632 -20.30 15.87 -20.55
N PHE A 633 -19.19 16.45 -20.17
CA PHE A 633 -19.07 17.17 -18.90
C PHE A 633 -20.02 18.38 -18.84
N GLN A 634 -20.92 18.41 -17.83
CA GLN A 634 -21.93 19.46 -17.63
C GLN A 634 -22.99 19.59 -18.74
N GLU A 635 -23.22 18.56 -19.55
CA GLU A 635 -24.14 18.64 -20.71
C GLU A 635 -25.59 18.28 -20.40
N ILE A 636 -25.91 17.77 -19.21
CA ILE A 636 -27.27 17.46 -18.79
C ILE A 636 -27.85 18.64 -18.02
N GLY A 637 -29.07 19.03 -18.39
CA GLY A 637 -29.86 20.06 -17.73
C GLY A 637 -30.49 21.07 -18.69
N PRO A 638 -30.95 22.23 -18.17
CA PRO A 638 -31.54 23.30 -18.97
C PRO A 638 -30.54 23.84 -19.98
N ARG A 639 -31.06 24.28 -21.12
CA ARG A 639 -30.27 24.88 -22.19
C ARG A 639 -30.72 26.31 -22.44
N ASP A 640 -29.82 27.19 -22.84
CA ASP A 640 -30.11 28.53 -23.25
C ASP A 640 -30.67 28.59 -24.68
N ALA A 641 -30.99 29.80 -25.18
CA ALA A 641 -31.52 29.99 -26.52
C ALA A 641 -30.56 29.57 -27.65
N LEU A 642 -29.26 29.38 -27.34
CA LEU A 642 -28.24 28.91 -28.28
C LEU A 642 -28.03 27.40 -28.18
N GLY A 643 -28.79 26.70 -27.31
CA GLY A 643 -28.67 25.28 -27.07
C GLY A 643 -27.52 24.88 -26.16
N LEU A 644 -26.82 25.82 -25.50
CA LEU A 644 -25.76 25.54 -24.56
C LEU A 644 -26.30 25.24 -23.15
N PRO A 645 -25.62 24.38 -22.35
CA PRO A 645 -26.02 24.13 -20.99
C PRO A 645 -26.01 25.41 -20.15
N SER A 646 -27.14 25.75 -19.53
CA SER A 646 -27.28 26.96 -18.70
C SER A 646 -27.20 26.71 -17.20
N GLY A 647 -27.14 25.42 -16.78
CA GLY A 647 -27.19 24.98 -15.39
C GLY A 647 -28.55 25.16 -14.74
N GLY A 648 -28.75 24.53 -13.59
CA GLY A 648 -29.99 24.52 -12.83
C GLY A 648 -29.83 25.01 -11.39
N ARG A 649 -30.97 25.21 -10.72
CA ARG A 649 -31.06 25.46 -9.29
C ARG A 649 -31.21 24.17 -8.48
N SER A 650 -31.60 23.06 -9.12
CA SER A 650 -31.62 21.77 -8.48
C SER A 650 -30.81 20.74 -9.25
N LEU A 651 -30.43 19.66 -8.53
CA LEU A 651 -29.69 18.52 -9.03
C LEU A 651 -30.25 17.24 -8.41
N SER A 652 -30.49 16.23 -9.25
CA SER A 652 -30.82 14.88 -8.80
C SER A 652 -29.99 13.89 -9.60
N GLU A 653 -29.15 13.11 -8.93
CA GLU A 653 -28.33 12.08 -9.55
C GLU A 653 -28.40 10.79 -8.75
N PHE A 654 -28.30 9.67 -9.46
CA PHE A 654 -28.05 8.36 -8.88
C PHE A 654 -27.05 7.57 -9.71
N SER A 655 -26.38 6.64 -9.08
CA SER A 655 -25.48 5.70 -9.74
C SER A 655 -25.58 4.33 -9.05
N LEU A 656 -25.59 3.28 -9.84
CA LEU A 656 -25.54 1.90 -9.37
C LEU A 656 -24.46 1.17 -10.15
N GLU A 657 -23.54 0.50 -9.46
CA GLU A 657 -22.49 -0.30 -10.09
C GLU A 657 -22.26 -1.61 -9.35
N ALA A 658 -21.90 -2.65 -10.10
CA ALA A 658 -21.47 -3.93 -9.56
C ALA A 658 -19.98 -4.15 -9.89
N ARG A 659 -19.11 -4.19 -8.89
CA ARG A 659 -17.67 -4.40 -9.03
C ARG A 659 -17.37 -5.88 -8.88
N VAL A 660 -17.00 -6.56 -9.97
CA VAL A 660 -16.80 -8.02 -10.01
C VAL A 660 -15.33 -8.33 -10.28
N LYS A 661 -14.68 -9.01 -9.35
CA LYS A 661 -13.29 -9.50 -9.49
C LYS A 661 -13.25 -10.67 -10.47
N THR A 662 -12.37 -10.61 -11.47
CA THR A 662 -12.32 -11.63 -12.55
C THR A 662 -11.34 -12.76 -12.29
N GLY A 663 -10.48 -12.68 -11.29
CA GLY A 663 -9.36 -13.62 -11.12
C GLY A 663 -8.22 -13.45 -12.14
N LEU A 664 -8.40 -12.65 -13.19
CA LEU A 664 -7.35 -12.37 -14.18
C LEU A 664 -6.26 -11.46 -13.61
N LEU A 665 -5.06 -11.54 -14.17
CA LEU A 665 -3.88 -10.78 -13.73
C LEU A 665 -3.62 -10.92 -12.22
N GLY A 666 -3.68 -12.15 -11.70
CA GLY A 666 -3.47 -12.41 -10.27
C GLY A 666 -4.58 -11.89 -9.37
N GLY A 667 -5.79 -11.66 -9.91
CA GLY A 667 -6.94 -11.10 -9.19
C GLY A 667 -6.97 -9.57 -9.15
N GLY A 668 -6.04 -8.89 -9.81
CA GLY A 668 -5.98 -7.42 -9.85
C GLY A 668 -6.96 -6.76 -10.81
N LEU A 669 -7.65 -7.52 -11.68
CA LEU A 669 -8.59 -6.98 -12.65
C LEU A 669 -10.04 -7.20 -12.20
N SER A 670 -10.85 -6.14 -12.24
CA SER A 670 -12.31 -6.20 -12.02
C SER A 670 -13.08 -5.60 -13.19
N ILE A 671 -14.26 -6.15 -13.45
CA ILE A 671 -15.24 -5.62 -14.42
C ILE A 671 -16.37 -4.97 -13.63
N VAL A 672 -16.83 -3.81 -14.12
CA VAL A 672 -17.82 -2.99 -13.40
C VAL A 672 -18.91 -2.55 -14.38
N PRO A 673 -19.99 -3.34 -14.56
CA PRO A 673 -21.21 -2.83 -15.16
C PRO A 673 -21.85 -1.75 -14.29
N PHE A 674 -22.38 -0.70 -14.92
CA PHE A 674 -23.01 0.39 -14.21
C PHE A 674 -24.16 1.03 -14.99
N ILE A 675 -25.04 1.68 -14.23
CA ILE A 675 -26.06 2.57 -14.72
C ILE A 675 -26.08 3.84 -13.86
N ASP A 676 -26.07 4.99 -14.54
CA ASP A 676 -26.12 6.31 -13.92
C ASP A 676 -27.37 7.03 -14.44
N GLY A 677 -27.95 7.89 -13.60
CA GLY A 677 -29.03 8.75 -14.01
C GLY A 677 -28.93 10.12 -13.32
N GLY A 678 -29.35 11.15 -14.02
CA GLY A 678 -29.36 12.49 -13.42
C GLY A 678 -30.12 13.52 -14.22
N ASN A 679 -30.44 14.60 -13.51
CA ASN A 679 -31.12 15.78 -14.04
C ASN A 679 -30.66 17.01 -13.26
N ALA A 680 -30.51 18.14 -13.95
CA ALA A 680 -30.43 19.48 -13.35
C ALA A 680 -31.60 20.30 -13.86
N ASP A 681 -32.26 21.07 -13.00
CA ASP A 681 -33.47 21.80 -13.35
C ASP A 681 -33.46 23.26 -12.86
N VAL A 682 -34.25 24.13 -13.54
CA VAL A 682 -34.46 25.54 -13.15
C VAL A 682 -35.29 25.65 -11.87
N GLU A 683 -36.13 24.66 -11.57
CA GLU A 683 -36.84 24.58 -10.32
C GLU A 683 -35.84 24.35 -9.16
N SER A 684 -36.11 24.94 -7.99
CA SER A 684 -35.23 24.75 -6.83
C SER A 684 -35.39 23.38 -6.14
N THR A 685 -36.54 22.71 -6.31
CA THR A 685 -36.81 21.43 -5.69
C THR A 685 -36.21 20.27 -6.49
N PRO A 686 -35.30 19.46 -5.93
CA PRO A 686 -34.79 18.29 -6.60
C PRO A 686 -35.90 17.27 -6.92
N HIS A 687 -35.88 16.72 -8.12
CA HIS A 687 -36.84 15.71 -8.55
C HIS A 687 -36.19 14.72 -9.56
N PHE A 688 -36.80 13.56 -9.71
CA PHE A 688 -36.36 12.51 -10.66
C PHE A 688 -37.26 12.45 -11.91
N ARG A 689 -37.87 13.56 -12.32
CA ARG A 689 -38.54 13.69 -13.62
C ARG A 689 -37.49 14.00 -14.70
N ASP A 690 -37.71 13.54 -15.91
CA ASP A 690 -36.86 13.78 -17.10
C ASP A 690 -35.37 13.41 -16.87
N VAL A 691 -35.15 12.35 -16.08
CA VAL A 691 -33.81 11.85 -15.80
C VAL A 691 -33.14 11.34 -17.08
N ARG A 692 -31.93 11.80 -17.34
CA ARG A 692 -31.07 11.31 -18.40
C ARG A 692 -30.28 10.11 -17.88
N LEU A 693 -30.37 8.99 -18.59
CA LEU A 693 -29.73 7.72 -18.19
C LEU A 693 -28.51 7.44 -19.04
N GLY A 694 -27.46 6.94 -18.42
CA GLY A 694 -26.28 6.41 -19.09
C GLY A 694 -25.92 5.04 -18.52
N ALA A 695 -25.50 4.13 -19.38
CA ALA A 695 -25.06 2.80 -18.98
C ALA A 695 -23.73 2.44 -19.62
N GLY A 696 -22.97 1.55 -18.98
CA GLY A 696 -21.66 1.19 -19.48
C GLY A 696 -20.96 0.07 -18.72
N LEU A 697 -19.75 -0.17 -19.16
CA LEU A 697 -18.83 -1.13 -18.54
C LEU A 697 -17.53 -0.43 -18.17
N GLY A 698 -17.06 -0.69 -16.98
CA GLY A 698 -15.76 -0.24 -16.48
C GLY A 698 -14.78 -1.38 -16.26
N LEU A 699 -13.51 -1.09 -16.44
CA LEU A 699 -12.40 -1.93 -16.03
C LEU A 699 -11.68 -1.26 -14.87
N ARG A 700 -11.29 -2.05 -13.87
CA ARG A 700 -10.51 -1.60 -12.72
C ARG A 700 -9.27 -2.48 -12.58
N TYR A 701 -8.11 -1.86 -12.62
CA TYR A 701 -6.86 -2.55 -12.36
C TYR A 701 -6.28 -2.09 -11.03
N GLN A 702 -6.18 -3.01 -10.08
CA GLN A 702 -5.72 -2.70 -8.72
C GLN A 702 -4.22 -2.43 -8.71
N THR A 703 -3.82 -1.31 -8.14
CA THR A 703 -2.43 -0.92 -7.91
C THR A 703 -2.16 -0.64 -6.44
N GLY A 704 -0.90 -0.52 -6.04
CA GLY A 704 -0.52 -0.20 -4.66
C GLY A 704 -1.01 1.17 -4.14
N PHE A 705 -1.44 2.05 -5.04
CA PHE A 705 -1.95 3.40 -4.72
C PHE A 705 -3.45 3.59 -5.08
N GLY A 706 -4.16 2.49 -5.36
CA GLY A 706 -5.58 2.47 -5.70
C GLY A 706 -5.86 1.95 -7.12
N PRO A 707 -7.13 1.66 -7.44
CA PRO A 707 -7.48 1.12 -8.74
C PRO A 707 -7.37 2.17 -9.86
N ILE A 708 -6.74 1.80 -10.98
CA ILE A 708 -6.85 2.55 -12.25
C ILE A 708 -8.18 2.18 -12.89
N ARG A 709 -8.95 3.19 -13.26
CA ARG A 709 -10.30 3.07 -13.81
C ARG A 709 -10.34 3.46 -15.27
N VAL A 710 -10.97 2.62 -16.10
CA VAL A 710 -11.35 2.93 -17.49
C VAL A 710 -12.82 2.57 -17.66
N ASP A 711 -13.67 3.55 -17.93
CA ASP A 711 -15.11 3.37 -18.16
C ASP A 711 -15.46 3.71 -19.60
N VAL A 712 -16.30 2.87 -20.20
CA VAL A 712 -16.92 3.11 -21.52
C VAL A 712 -18.43 3.14 -21.31
N ALA A 713 -19.07 4.21 -21.71
CA ALA A 713 -20.49 4.44 -21.47
C ALA A 713 -21.21 5.00 -22.69
N THR A 714 -22.51 4.74 -22.76
CA THR A 714 -23.42 5.25 -23.79
C THR A 714 -24.63 5.92 -23.14
N PRO A 715 -25.13 7.02 -23.69
CA PRO A 715 -26.39 7.62 -23.24
C PRO A 715 -27.60 6.77 -23.70
N ILE A 716 -28.53 6.51 -22.77
CA ILE A 716 -29.79 5.85 -23.07
C ILE A 716 -30.78 6.93 -23.55
N GLY A 717 -31.40 6.71 -24.71
CA GLY A 717 -32.28 7.72 -25.30
C GLY A 717 -31.54 8.95 -25.81
N ARG A 718 -30.43 8.73 -26.53
CA ARG A 718 -29.56 9.75 -27.12
C ARG A 718 -30.33 10.79 -27.95
N ARG A 719 -30.00 12.07 -27.77
CA ARG A 719 -30.48 13.20 -28.56
C ARG A 719 -29.53 13.52 -29.72
N ALA A 720 -30.03 14.24 -30.73
CA ALA A 720 -29.17 14.74 -31.80
C ALA A 720 -28.05 15.64 -31.23
N GLY A 721 -26.79 15.41 -31.65
CA GLY A 721 -25.62 16.14 -31.18
C GLY A 721 -24.89 15.51 -29.97
N GLU A 722 -25.51 14.57 -29.27
CA GLU A 722 -24.82 13.85 -28.18
C GLU A 722 -23.90 12.76 -28.73
N SER A 723 -22.72 12.58 -28.12
CA SER A 723 -21.79 11.50 -28.48
C SER A 723 -22.42 10.13 -28.27
N PRO A 724 -22.22 9.15 -29.19
CA PRO A 724 -22.73 7.81 -29.00
C PRO A 724 -22.00 7.03 -27.89
N VAL A 725 -20.75 7.34 -27.63
CA VAL A 725 -19.90 6.68 -26.63
C VAL A 725 -18.99 7.70 -25.97
N ALA A 726 -18.84 7.59 -24.67
CA ALA A 726 -17.88 8.36 -23.87
C ALA A 726 -16.91 7.43 -23.15
N VAL A 727 -15.65 7.80 -23.09
CA VAL A 727 -14.58 7.04 -22.41
C VAL A 727 -13.98 7.92 -21.32
N TYR A 728 -13.84 7.35 -20.13
CA TYR A 728 -13.28 8.03 -18.96
C TYR A 728 -12.13 7.22 -18.39
N VAL A 729 -11.02 7.89 -18.10
CA VAL A 729 -9.85 7.28 -17.43
C VAL A 729 -9.56 8.07 -16.18
N SER A 730 -9.44 7.39 -15.04
CA SER A 730 -9.11 8.06 -13.77
C SER A 730 -8.54 7.09 -12.74
N LEU A 731 -8.08 7.62 -11.60
CA LEU A 731 -7.61 6.86 -10.45
C LEU A 731 -8.71 6.78 -9.39
N GLY A 732 -8.84 5.64 -8.71
CA GLY A 732 -9.87 5.37 -7.71
C GLY A 732 -11.18 4.85 -8.29
N GLN A 733 -12.17 4.63 -7.41
CA GLN A 733 -13.53 4.26 -7.81
C GLN A 733 -14.33 5.49 -8.26
N ALA A 734 -15.50 5.29 -8.86
CA ALA A 734 -16.34 6.38 -9.33
C ALA A 734 -16.92 7.21 -8.16
N PHE A 735 -17.14 6.56 -6.99
CA PHE A 735 -17.64 7.16 -5.75
C PHE A 735 -17.31 6.27 -4.55
#